data_3403ae2426bdc92d25a056ac40d01d14
#
_entry.id   3403ae2426bdc92d25a056ac40d01d14
#
_cell.length_a   1.000
_cell.length_b   1.000
_cell.length_c   1.000
_cell.angle_alpha   90.00
_cell.angle_beta   90.00
_cell.angle_gamma   90.00
#
_symmetry.space_group_name_H-M   'P 1'
#
loop_
_entity.id
_entity.type
_entity.pdbx_description
1 polymer ?
#
loop_
_entity_poly.entity_id
_entity_poly.type
_entity_poly.pdbx_seq_one_letter_code
_entity_poly.pdbx_strand_id
1 'polypeptide(L)'
;MSTHSKSALAAARWADAIFSKEGILLTLGGEPTYVPEHPDGAEWSYSAVGPTKLSYARRMADELLRTRMAGGAVFFSPGKQYPGEVNPRWALRMVARRDGKKLFRATPSNRRTTESQTATFLNALPGKLGLRADWIAFTDPKAKAVKSWALPLDHDGSGWSSAKWKLKSGERVLTAAEGPAGLRLPLYLLPPETPRRALVAELVEGRLCIFFPPLLQPAFTELLRALGDSIAAAKIGLYELQGYVPEDVEKVWTTVGLAADPGVLEINLPPCADWQEYDAWIHEVTACAEKVGLRSWKQPYGDYPGGTGGGNHMLWGGPSIDENPFLTRPAWLASILRHFQRHPSLAYLFTGCYVGSSSQAPRPDESSKELFDLEMAYHFLETLPPGDHRALINETLRHLHTDVTGNAHRSETSFDKFWNPGWPGGCLGLIEFRAVESLPTAEWMSAVALLWRCIAALAAARPLKEPLRAYRGELQDRYFLPTCLLNDLDALLGELRDAGCQLPREVFQKIWEWRFPKLLSHRDGDARLEVRRAHENWPLLCETPVEGGSTSRFVDTSMHRIELRVNDAFAGSRHLFVHGRRLGFTKIAPDVWLAGLRYRRSCLYPCLHPGIPIHLPLDLVVTKGAVAEPIAMYRMEFNATSFRRVDDSVIPRRSKSCRPIFKGALTHDLRLE
;
A
#
# COMPACT_ATOMS: atom_id res chain seq x y z
N MET A 1 9.54 16.83 17.35
CA MET A 1 8.17 16.66 17.89
C MET A 1 7.23 17.25 16.85
N SER A 2 6.40 16.42 16.21
CA SER A 2 5.42 16.87 15.24
C SER A 2 4.41 17.77 15.96
N THR A 3 4.19 18.98 15.44
CA THR A 3 3.18 19.92 15.95
C THR A 3 1.82 19.49 15.38
N HIS A 4 1.28 18.36 15.88
CA HIS A 4 -0.10 18.01 15.54
C HIS A 4 -1.03 19.11 15.98
N SER A 5 -2.03 19.36 15.16
CA SER A 5 -3.10 20.26 15.54
C SER A 5 -3.75 19.72 16.83
N LYS A 6 -4.12 20.61 17.74
CA LYS A 6 -4.83 20.23 18.97
C LYS A 6 -6.08 19.38 18.66
N SER A 7 -6.70 19.60 17.50
CA SER A 7 -7.86 18.85 17.03
C SER A 7 -7.53 17.39 16.68
N ALA A 8 -6.40 17.10 16.04
CA ALA A 8 -6.00 15.71 15.72
C ALA A 8 -5.79 14.89 17.02
N LEU A 9 -5.08 15.46 18.01
CA LEU A 9 -4.90 14.82 19.32
C LEU A 9 -6.22 14.63 20.07
N ALA A 10 -7.14 15.59 19.97
CA ALA A 10 -8.47 15.47 20.58
C ALA A 10 -9.29 14.35 19.90
N ALA A 11 -9.25 14.25 18.58
CA ALA A 11 -9.92 13.19 17.82
C ALA A 11 -9.36 11.80 18.14
N ALA A 12 -8.02 11.67 18.26
CA ALA A 12 -7.39 10.43 18.68
C ALA A 12 -7.86 9.99 20.07
N ARG A 13 -7.85 10.90 21.05
CA ARG A 13 -8.34 10.61 22.41
C ARG A 13 -9.82 10.26 22.44
N TRP A 14 -10.64 10.89 21.60
CA TRP A 14 -12.04 10.53 21.47
C TRP A 14 -12.22 9.09 20.99
N ALA A 15 -11.50 8.70 19.95
CA ALA A 15 -11.54 7.30 19.44
C ALA A 15 -11.05 6.31 20.51
N ASP A 16 -9.93 6.60 21.17
CA ASP A 16 -9.36 5.75 22.21
C ASP A 16 -10.29 5.60 23.42
N ALA A 17 -10.99 6.65 23.81
CA ALA A 17 -11.99 6.60 24.89
C ALA A 17 -13.17 5.68 24.54
N ILE A 18 -13.63 5.70 23.28
CA ILE A 18 -14.69 4.80 22.81
C ILE A 18 -14.19 3.35 22.80
N PHE A 19 -13.01 3.09 22.24
CA PHE A 19 -12.45 1.74 22.22
C PHE A 19 -12.24 1.18 23.62
N SER A 20 -11.74 2.01 24.55
CA SER A 20 -11.58 1.60 25.95
C SER A 20 -12.92 1.27 26.60
N LYS A 21 -13.95 2.11 26.40
CA LYS A 21 -15.31 1.88 26.91
C LYS A 21 -15.92 0.58 26.38
N GLU A 22 -15.74 0.32 25.08
CA GLU A 22 -16.29 -0.86 24.41
C GLU A 22 -15.40 -2.09 24.56
N GLY A 23 -14.23 -1.99 25.19
CA GLY A 23 -13.27 -3.09 25.33
C GLY A 23 -12.73 -3.58 23.98
N ILE A 24 -12.46 -2.66 23.06
CA ILE A 24 -11.92 -2.94 21.72
C ILE A 24 -10.41 -2.69 21.72
N LEU A 25 -9.62 -3.73 21.47
CA LEU A 25 -8.17 -3.65 21.34
C LEU A 25 -7.78 -3.65 19.87
N LEU A 26 -7.93 -2.49 19.20
CA LEU A 26 -7.63 -2.33 17.78
C LEU A 26 -6.17 -1.91 17.58
N THR A 27 -5.41 -2.71 16.81
CA THR A 27 -4.07 -2.35 16.34
C THR A 27 -4.10 -1.80 14.91
N LEU A 28 -3.19 -0.83 14.64
CA LEU A 28 -2.95 -0.27 13.32
C LEU A 28 -1.57 -0.69 12.82
N GLY A 29 -1.50 -1.18 11.60
CA GLY A 29 -0.29 -1.31 10.82
C GLY A 29 -0.39 -0.50 9.53
N GLY A 30 0.72 -0.36 8.81
CA GLY A 30 0.74 0.31 7.52
C GLY A 30 1.83 -0.25 6.61
N GLU A 31 1.60 -0.11 5.32
CA GLU A 31 2.53 -0.53 4.27
C GLU A 31 2.88 0.66 3.35
N PRO A 32 3.45 1.78 3.88
CA PRO A 32 3.84 2.91 3.05
C PRO A 32 4.90 2.48 2.04
N THR A 33 4.79 3.01 0.82
CA THR A 33 5.68 2.68 -0.27
C THR A 33 6.47 3.89 -0.74
N TYR A 34 7.71 3.64 -1.16
CA TYR A 34 8.66 4.68 -1.55
C TYR A 34 9.33 4.33 -2.88
N VAL A 35 9.71 5.36 -3.62
CA VAL A 35 10.47 5.30 -4.88
C VAL A 35 11.61 6.31 -4.84
N PRO A 36 12.68 6.15 -5.64
CA PRO A 36 13.69 7.21 -5.81
C PRO A 36 13.06 8.49 -6.37
N GLU A 37 13.73 9.61 -6.16
CA GLU A 37 13.33 10.89 -6.77
C GLU A 37 13.20 10.80 -8.29
N HIS A 38 14.11 10.06 -8.92
CA HIS A 38 14.10 9.74 -10.35
C HIS A 38 14.06 8.22 -10.50
N PRO A 39 12.84 7.61 -10.48
CA PRO A 39 12.71 6.18 -10.58
C PRO A 39 13.02 5.73 -12.01
N ASP A 40 14.17 5.09 -12.20
CA ASP A 40 14.61 4.52 -13.46
C ASP A 40 14.80 3.01 -13.35
N GLY A 41 14.44 2.29 -14.41
CA GLY A 41 14.55 0.85 -14.47
C GLY A 41 13.27 0.07 -14.08
N ALA A 42 13.31 -1.21 -14.43
CA ALA A 42 12.17 -2.13 -14.27
C ALA A 42 11.72 -2.28 -12.81
N GLU A 43 12.67 -2.29 -11.87
CA GLU A 43 12.41 -2.45 -10.44
C GLU A 43 11.59 -1.31 -9.82
N TRP A 44 11.59 -0.13 -10.45
CA TRP A 44 10.81 1.04 -10.04
C TRP A 44 9.56 1.27 -10.89
N SER A 45 9.26 0.30 -11.76
CA SER A 45 8.11 0.35 -12.67
C SER A 45 7.18 -0.86 -12.51
N TYR A 46 7.67 -2.08 -12.75
CA TYR A 46 6.86 -3.30 -12.75
C TYR A 46 7.55 -4.53 -12.13
N SER A 47 8.88 -4.54 -11.99
CA SER A 47 9.60 -5.65 -11.34
C SER A 47 9.69 -5.45 -9.83
N ALA A 48 9.72 -6.55 -9.08
CA ALA A 48 9.93 -6.50 -7.64
C ALA A 48 11.40 -6.28 -7.29
N VAL A 49 12.30 -6.99 -7.95
CA VAL A 49 13.75 -6.97 -7.69
C VAL A 49 14.51 -6.33 -8.84
N GLY A 50 15.69 -5.77 -8.52
CA GLY A 50 16.58 -5.15 -9.50
C GLY A 50 17.85 -4.61 -8.82
N PRO A 51 18.74 -3.95 -9.59
CA PRO A 51 20.10 -3.68 -9.15
C PRO A 51 20.24 -2.63 -8.04
N THR A 52 19.28 -1.70 -7.90
CA THR A 52 19.44 -0.55 -6.99
C THR A 52 18.57 -0.62 -5.74
N LYS A 53 17.41 -1.29 -5.80
CA LYS A 53 16.40 -1.31 -4.72
C LYS A 53 16.95 -1.82 -3.39
N LEU A 54 17.74 -2.91 -3.40
CA LEU A 54 18.36 -3.44 -2.17
C LEU A 54 19.35 -2.45 -1.55
N SER A 55 20.07 -1.68 -2.35
CA SER A 55 20.99 -0.64 -1.86
C SER A 55 20.23 0.48 -1.13
N TYR A 56 19.09 0.92 -1.66
CA TYR A 56 18.22 1.87 -0.98
C TYR A 56 17.67 1.29 0.33
N ALA A 57 17.19 0.05 0.32
CA ALA A 57 16.68 -0.62 1.50
C ALA A 57 17.75 -0.73 2.61
N ARG A 58 18.98 -1.11 2.28
CA ARG A 58 20.09 -1.18 3.25
C ARG A 58 20.42 0.19 3.86
N ARG A 59 20.54 1.24 3.04
CA ARG A 59 20.76 2.61 3.55
C ARG A 59 19.62 3.07 4.46
N MET A 60 18.39 2.77 4.11
CA MET A 60 17.22 3.10 4.94
C MET A 60 17.22 2.31 6.26
N ALA A 61 17.58 1.02 6.22
CA ALA A 61 17.74 0.22 7.43
C ALA A 61 18.83 0.79 8.35
N ASP A 62 19.95 1.25 7.79
CA ASP A 62 21.01 1.91 8.55
C ASP A 62 20.54 3.20 9.23
N GLU A 63 19.70 4.01 8.57
CA GLU A 63 19.11 5.21 9.18
C GLU A 63 18.15 4.84 10.33
N LEU A 64 17.29 3.85 10.14
CA LEU A 64 16.37 3.38 11.19
C LEU A 64 17.13 2.80 12.41
N LEU A 65 18.26 2.12 12.19
CA LEU A 65 19.13 1.64 13.29
C LEU A 65 19.81 2.77 14.07
N ARG A 66 19.97 3.95 13.46
CA ARG A 66 20.52 5.12 14.16
C ARG A 66 19.46 5.84 15.00
N THR A 67 18.20 5.59 14.74
CA THR A 67 17.07 6.27 15.34
C THR A 67 16.18 5.30 16.12
N ARG A 68 15.01 5.00 15.60
CA ARG A 68 13.94 4.27 16.31
C ARG A 68 14.25 2.79 16.56
N MET A 69 15.10 2.18 15.73
CA MET A 69 15.53 0.77 15.87
C MET A 69 16.93 0.63 16.51
N ALA A 70 17.34 1.61 17.32
CA ALA A 70 18.67 1.62 17.94
C ALA A 70 18.92 0.36 18.77
N GLY A 71 20.10 -0.22 18.62
CA GLY A 71 20.48 -1.48 19.27
C GLY A 71 19.87 -2.74 18.65
N GLY A 72 19.11 -2.61 17.59
CA GLY A 72 18.54 -3.70 16.80
C GLY A 72 19.52 -4.35 15.84
N ALA A 73 19.01 -5.29 15.05
CA ALA A 73 19.74 -5.98 13.99
C ALA A 73 18.89 -6.07 12.71
N VAL A 74 19.56 -6.17 11.56
CA VAL A 74 18.95 -6.36 10.25
C VAL A 74 19.21 -7.79 9.78
N PHE A 75 18.16 -8.45 9.30
CA PHE A 75 18.21 -9.78 8.70
C PHE A 75 17.81 -9.70 7.24
N PHE A 76 18.67 -10.18 6.34
CA PHE A 76 18.30 -10.41 4.95
C PHE A 76 17.47 -11.70 4.88
N SER A 77 16.16 -11.55 4.75
CA SER A 77 15.18 -12.63 4.90
C SER A 77 14.53 -12.98 3.57
N PRO A 78 14.05 -14.23 3.41
CA PRO A 78 13.09 -14.54 2.36
C PRO A 78 11.83 -13.68 2.57
N GLY A 79 11.38 -13.03 1.50
CA GLY A 79 10.16 -12.25 1.46
C GLY A 79 9.00 -13.03 0.84
N LYS A 80 8.07 -12.30 0.21
CA LYS A 80 6.95 -12.89 -0.53
C LYS A 80 7.47 -13.78 -1.67
N GLN A 81 6.77 -14.87 -1.95
CA GLN A 81 6.98 -15.71 -3.12
C GLN A 81 5.63 -16.01 -3.74
N TYR A 82 5.47 -15.70 -5.00
CA TYR A 82 4.24 -15.97 -5.74
C TYR A 82 4.40 -17.18 -6.67
N PRO A 83 3.30 -17.85 -7.06
CA PRO A 83 3.35 -18.95 -8.03
C PRO A 83 4.08 -18.54 -9.29
N GLY A 84 5.08 -19.34 -9.71
CA GLY A 84 5.93 -19.06 -10.87
C GLY A 84 7.24 -18.33 -10.56
N GLU A 85 7.42 -17.75 -9.39
CA GLU A 85 8.72 -17.25 -8.93
C GLU A 85 9.61 -18.41 -8.50
N VAL A 86 10.84 -18.45 -9.04
CA VAL A 86 11.81 -19.51 -8.73
C VAL A 86 12.30 -19.41 -7.29
N ASN A 87 12.54 -18.19 -6.81
CA ASN A 87 13.00 -17.90 -5.48
C ASN A 87 12.09 -16.88 -4.81
N PRO A 88 11.98 -16.88 -3.47
CA PRO A 88 11.31 -15.80 -2.75
C PRO A 88 12.03 -14.47 -3.02
N ARG A 89 11.26 -13.40 -3.12
CA ARG A 89 11.80 -12.03 -3.12
C ARG A 89 12.57 -11.79 -1.83
N TRP A 90 13.46 -10.83 -1.80
CA TRP A 90 14.12 -10.47 -0.55
C TRP A 90 13.27 -9.51 0.29
N ALA A 91 13.45 -9.59 1.61
CA ALA A 91 13.02 -8.59 2.57
C ALA A 91 14.15 -8.32 3.57
N LEU A 92 14.33 -7.08 4.00
CA LEU A 92 15.12 -6.78 5.17
C LEU A 92 14.18 -6.74 6.38
N ARG A 93 14.39 -7.62 7.34
CA ARG A 93 13.66 -7.62 8.61
C ARG A 93 14.54 -7.00 9.69
N MET A 94 14.08 -5.90 10.23
CA MET A 94 14.74 -5.20 11.34
C MET A 94 14.07 -5.61 12.63
N VAL A 95 14.85 -5.97 13.63
CA VAL A 95 14.36 -6.38 14.96
C VAL A 95 15.09 -5.58 16.01
N ALA A 96 14.38 -4.93 16.90
CA ALA A 96 14.93 -4.25 18.06
C ALA A 96 14.14 -4.62 19.32
N ARG A 97 14.80 -4.61 20.46
CA ARG A 97 14.14 -4.87 21.76
C ARG A 97 13.34 -3.64 22.20
N ARG A 98 12.12 -3.89 22.70
CA ARG A 98 11.26 -2.82 23.23
C ARG A 98 11.81 -2.16 24.50
N ASP A 99 12.67 -2.88 25.25
CA ASP A 99 13.33 -2.34 26.45
C ASP A 99 14.58 -1.48 26.15
N GLY A 100 14.85 -1.22 24.87
CA GLY A 100 15.98 -0.41 24.41
C GLY A 100 17.37 -1.04 24.57
N LYS A 101 17.45 -2.27 25.10
CA LYS A 101 18.73 -2.98 25.18
C LYS A 101 19.15 -3.49 23.82
N LYS A 102 20.47 -3.67 23.64
CA LYS A 102 20.98 -4.29 22.42
C LYS A 102 20.44 -5.68 22.21
N LEU A 103 19.88 -5.94 21.03
CA LEU A 103 19.44 -7.28 20.61
C LEU A 103 20.67 -8.17 20.35
N PHE A 104 21.74 -7.59 19.81
CA PHE A 104 22.92 -8.28 19.35
C PHE A 104 24.18 -7.56 19.86
N ARG A 105 25.12 -8.30 20.48
CA ARG A 105 26.30 -7.71 21.12
C ARG A 105 27.40 -7.30 20.15
N ALA A 106 27.50 -7.97 19.00
CA ALA A 106 28.49 -7.66 18.00
C ALA A 106 28.08 -6.43 17.17
N THR A 107 29.04 -5.58 16.86
CA THR A 107 28.86 -4.44 15.97
C THR A 107 29.64 -4.71 14.68
N PRO A 108 28.99 -4.66 13.49
CA PRO A 108 29.69 -4.81 12.23
C PRO A 108 30.79 -3.78 12.09
N SER A 109 31.92 -4.17 11.52
CA SER A 109 32.98 -3.25 11.14
C SER A 109 33.19 -3.27 9.63
N ASN A 110 33.74 -2.22 9.06
CA ASN A 110 34.05 -2.14 7.62
C ASN A 110 35.28 -2.99 7.21
N ARG A 111 35.88 -3.73 8.14
CA ARG A 111 37.03 -4.60 7.85
C ARG A 111 36.55 -5.92 7.28
N ARG A 112 37.12 -6.35 6.17
CA ARG A 112 36.82 -7.67 5.61
C ARG A 112 37.15 -8.77 6.60
N THR A 113 36.25 -9.74 6.71
CA THR A 113 36.47 -10.97 7.50
C THR A 113 37.37 -11.91 6.74
N THR A 114 38.38 -12.46 7.42
CA THR A 114 39.33 -13.41 6.84
C THR A 114 38.88 -14.86 7.03
N GLU A 115 39.48 -15.78 6.26
CA GLU A 115 39.25 -17.23 6.43
C GLU A 115 39.64 -17.72 7.84
N SER A 116 40.76 -17.22 8.39
CA SER A 116 41.19 -17.58 9.74
C SER A 116 40.20 -17.14 10.81
N GLN A 117 39.64 -15.93 10.69
CA GLN A 117 38.60 -15.47 11.59
C GLN A 117 37.30 -16.31 11.45
N THR A 118 36.96 -16.65 10.21
CA THR A 118 35.81 -17.56 9.93
C THR A 118 36.03 -18.93 10.56
N ALA A 119 37.21 -19.54 10.40
CA ALA A 119 37.54 -20.82 11.04
C ALA A 119 37.44 -20.75 12.57
N THR A 120 37.94 -19.67 13.18
CA THR A 120 37.82 -19.43 14.63
C THR A 120 36.37 -19.36 15.06
N PHE A 121 35.53 -18.66 14.31
CA PHE A 121 34.08 -18.58 14.55
C PHE A 121 33.38 -19.95 14.45
N LEU A 122 33.64 -20.70 13.36
CA LEU A 122 33.07 -22.01 13.14
C LEU A 122 33.43 -23.00 14.26
N ASN A 123 34.68 -22.98 14.72
CA ASN A 123 35.15 -23.86 15.82
C ASN A 123 34.53 -23.49 17.17
N ALA A 124 34.27 -22.21 17.43
CA ALA A 124 33.80 -21.75 18.74
C ALA A 124 32.28 -21.96 18.96
N LEU A 125 31.47 -21.81 17.92
CA LEU A 125 30.02 -21.71 18.03
C LEU A 125 29.36 -23.03 18.53
N PRO A 126 29.70 -24.23 18.02
CA PRO A 126 29.07 -25.47 18.49
C PRO A 126 29.22 -25.64 19.99
N GLY A 127 30.42 -25.40 20.53
CA GLY A 127 30.69 -25.51 21.97
C GLY A 127 29.88 -24.52 22.83
N LYS A 128 29.56 -23.32 22.30
CA LYS A 128 28.70 -22.35 23.00
C LYS A 128 27.22 -22.76 23.02
N LEU A 129 26.81 -23.64 22.11
CA LEU A 129 25.48 -24.25 22.07
C LEU A 129 25.44 -25.60 22.79
N GLY A 130 26.54 -26.00 23.44
CA GLY A 130 26.64 -27.31 24.08
C GLY A 130 26.68 -28.51 23.11
N LEU A 131 26.96 -28.24 21.84
CA LEU A 131 26.97 -29.23 20.76
C LEU A 131 28.38 -29.85 20.59
N ARG A 132 28.42 -31.17 20.38
CA ARG A 132 29.58 -31.91 19.84
C ARG A 132 29.29 -32.24 18.37
N ALA A 133 29.34 -31.24 17.50
CA ALA A 133 28.98 -31.37 16.09
C ALA A 133 29.95 -30.58 15.21
N ASP A 134 30.22 -31.13 14.03
CA ASP A 134 31.09 -30.50 13.04
C ASP A 134 30.27 -29.82 11.94
N TRP A 135 30.80 -28.75 11.42
CA TRP A 135 30.27 -28.10 10.23
C TRP A 135 30.50 -28.96 8.98
N ILE A 136 29.50 -29.03 8.13
CA ILE A 136 29.58 -29.72 6.84
C ILE A 136 29.90 -28.67 5.77
N ALA A 137 31.05 -28.83 5.10
CA ALA A 137 31.43 -27.93 4.02
C ALA A 137 30.67 -28.26 2.73
N PHE A 138 30.23 -27.21 2.01
CA PHE A 138 29.57 -27.28 0.72
C PHE A 138 30.35 -26.47 -0.32
N THR A 139 30.29 -26.91 -1.59
CA THR A 139 30.80 -26.17 -2.73
C THR A 139 29.68 -25.47 -3.47
N ASP A 140 29.93 -24.25 -3.96
CA ASP A 140 29.01 -23.54 -4.83
C ASP A 140 29.35 -23.84 -6.29
N PRO A 141 28.41 -24.41 -7.08
CA PRO A 141 28.67 -24.71 -8.48
C PRO A 141 28.85 -23.46 -9.34
N LYS A 142 28.30 -22.32 -8.93
CA LYS A 142 28.42 -21.02 -9.64
C LYS A 142 29.65 -20.21 -9.22
N ALA A 143 30.13 -20.41 -7.98
CA ALA A 143 31.20 -19.60 -7.41
C ALA A 143 32.16 -20.47 -6.58
N LYS A 144 33.07 -21.19 -7.25
CA LYS A 144 34.02 -22.13 -6.62
C LYS A 144 34.92 -21.51 -5.53
N ALA A 145 35.13 -20.20 -5.56
CA ALA A 145 35.91 -19.48 -4.55
C ALA A 145 35.10 -19.19 -3.26
N VAL A 146 33.76 -19.35 -3.29
CA VAL A 146 32.91 -19.15 -2.13
C VAL A 146 32.93 -20.42 -1.26
N LYS A 147 33.12 -20.22 0.04
CA LYS A 147 33.17 -21.30 1.03
C LYS A 147 31.90 -21.23 1.88
N SER A 148 31.14 -22.31 1.91
CA SER A 148 29.90 -22.41 2.66
C SER A 148 29.94 -23.61 3.60
N TRP A 149 29.32 -23.48 4.77
CA TRP A 149 29.27 -24.52 5.80
C TRP A 149 27.87 -24.56 6.40
N ALA A 150 27.35 -25.77 6.59
CA ALA A 150 26.10 -25.99 7.31
C ALA A 150 26.36 -26.70 8.64
N LEU A 151 25.79 -26.20 9.71
CA LEU A 151 25.71 -26.88 11.00
C LEU A 151 24.26 -27.35 11.17
N PRO A 152 23.98 -28.67 10.98
CA PRO A 152 22.67 -29.17 11.29
C PRO A 152 22.36 -28.93 12.77
N LEU A 153 21.23 -28.31 13.07
CA LEU A 153 20.85 -28.04 14.45
C LEU A 153 19.33 -27.99 14.57
N ASP A 154 18.86 -28.49 15.73
CA ASP A 154 17.47 -28.43 16.13
C ASP A 154 17.39 -28.12 17.63
N HIS A 155 16.22 -27.64 18.07
CA HIS A 155 15.95 -27.27 19.44
C HIS A 155 14.60 -27.83 19.84
N ASP A 156 14.57 -28.68 20.88
CA ASP A 156 13.37 -29.39 21.33
C ASP A 156 12.62 -28.70 22.49
N GLY A 157 13.03 -27.48 22.83
CA GLY A 157 12.53 -26.72 23.98
C GLY A 157 13.40 -26.85 25.23
N SER A 158 14.21 -27.91 25.35
CA SER A 158 15.13 -28.15 26.50
C SER A 158 16.60 -27.86 26.15
N GLY A 159 16.97 -27.95 24.88
CA GLY A 159 18.34 -27.72 24.45
C GLY A 159 18.58 -27.97 22.97
N TRP A 160 19.84 -27.77 22.57
CA TRP A 160 20.29 -27.93 21.20
C TRP A 160 20.72 -29.37 20.91
N SER A 161 20.35 -29.85 19.74
CA SER A 161 20.81 -31.13 19.20
C SER A 161 21.31 -30.93 17.74
N SER A 162 22.14 -31.88 17.27
CA SER A 162 22.64 -31.87 15.91
C SER A 162 22.45 -33.22 15.22
N ALA A 163 21.77 -33.22 14.09
CA ALA A 163 21.56 -34.39 13.28
C ALA A 163 22.79 -34.72 12.42
N LYS A 164 23.12 -36.01 12.28
CA LYS A 164 24.18 -36.44 11.34
C LYS A 164 23.60 -36.55 9.92
N TRP A 165 23.91 -35.59 9.09
CA TRP A 165 23.56 -35.66 7.65
C TRP A 165 24.50 -36.61 6.90
N LYS A 166 23.96 -37.70 6.41
CA LYS A 166 24.73 -38.73 5.65
C LYS A 166 24.81 -38.35 4.18
N LEU A 167 25.54 -37.27 3.86
CA LEU A 167 25.79 -36.84 2.49
C LEU A 167 27.18 -37.29 2.04
N LYS A 168 27.26 -37.92 0.85
CA LYS A 168 28.54 -38.24 0.17
C LYS A 168 29.26 -36.97 -0.25
N SER A 169 30.55 -37.04 -0.48
CA SER A 169 31.36 -35.88 -0.87
C SER A 169 30.83 -35.19 -2.12
N GLY A 170 30.40 -35.94 -3.14
CA GLY A 170 29.81 -35.38 -4.37
C GLY A 170 28.37 -34.82 -4.23
N GLU A 171 27.70 -35.08 -3.09
CA GLU A 171 26.36 -34.56 -2.79
C GLU A 171 26.42 -33.24 -1.99
N ARG A 172 27.61 -32.84 -1.52
CA ARG A 172 27.82 -31.60 -0.75
C ARG A 172 28.00 -30.40 -1.67
N VAL A 173 27.03 -30.22 -2.58
CA VAL A 173 27.02 -29.16 -3.55
C VAL A 173 25.72 -28.36 -3.40
N LEU A 174 25.81 -27.05 -3.32
CA LEU A 174 24.64 -26.18 -3.26
C LEU A 174 23.85 -26.28 -4.56
N THR A 175 22.55 -26.13 -4.50
CA THR A 175 21.70 -25.99 -5.70
C THR A 175 22.14 -24.78 -6.50
N ALA A 176 22.23 -24.93 -7.83
CA ALA A 176 22.64 -23.87 -8.75
C ALA A 176 21.54 -22.82 -8.94
N ALA A 177 21.27 -22.03 -7.88
CA ALA A 177 20.27 -20.96 -7.84
C ALA A 177 20.91 -19.66 -7.37
N GLU A 178 20.18 -18.56 -7.44
CA GLU A 178 20.53 -17.29 -6.81
C GLU A 178 20.08 -17.27 -5.33
N GLY A 179 20.70 -16.42 -4.54
CA GLY A 179 20.30 -16.18 -3.15
C GLY A 179 21.19 -16.86 -2.10
N PRO A 180 20.87 -16.71 -0.80
CA PRO A 180 21.65 -17.23 0.33
C PRO A 180 21.90 -18.73 0.28
N ALA A 181 23.09 -19.17 0.70
CA ALA A 181 23.43 -20.60 0.74
C ALA A 181 22.43 -21.44 1.55
N GLY A 182 21.83 -20.86 2.59
CA GLY A 182 20.83 -21.55 3.42
C GLY A 182 19.56 -21.96 2.65
N LEU A 183 19.18 -21.26 1.58
CA LEU A 183 18.05 -21.59 0.71
C LEU A 183 18.44 -22.61 -0.39
N ARG A 184 19.73 -22.88 -0.57
CA ARG A 184 20.27 -23.69 -1.65
C ARG A 184 20.85 -25.02 -1.19
N LEU A 185 20.67 -25.37 0.09
CA LEU A 185 21.11 -26.67 0.61
C LEU A 185 20.36 -27.81 -0.09
N PRO A 186 21.02 -28.92 -0.47
CA PRO A 186 20.39 -30.07 -1.13
C PRO A 186 19.62 -30.95 -0.12
N LEU A 187 18.66 -30.35 0.60
CA LEU A 187 17.88 -31.02 1.67
C LEU A 187 17.00 -32.16 1.15
N TYR A 188 16.72 -32.18 -0.15
CA TYR A 188 15.97 -33.26 -0.81
C TYR A 188 16.73 -34.59 -0.88
N LEU A 189 18.06 -34.57 -0.70
CA LEU A 189 18.91 -35.79 -0.61
C LEU A 189 18.88 -36.44 0.77
N LEU A 190 18.36 -35.75 1.78
CA LEU A 190 18.28 -36.30 3.13
C LEU A 190 17.05 -37.21 3.27
N PRO A 191 17.16 -38.34 4.02
CA PRO A 191 16.02 -39.17 4.36
C PRO A 191 14.88 -38.33 4.99
N PRO A 192 13.60 -38.71 4.79
CA PRO A 192 12.46 -37.96 5.30
C PRO A 192 12.47 -37.71 6.81
N GLU A 193 12.96 -38.67 7.57
CA GLU A 193 13.04 -38.66 9.04
C GLU A 193 14.20 -37.78 9.56
N THR A 194 15.12 -37.36 8.70
CA THR A 194 16.29 -36.59 9.15
C THR A 194 15.89 -35.13 9.41
N PRO A 195 16.18 -34.54 10.57
CA PRO A 195 16.00 -33.11 10.81
C PRO A 195 16.77 -32.28 9.78
N ARG A 196 16.05 -31.36 9.11
CA ARG A 196 16.54 -30.59 7.96
C ARG A 196 16.93 -29.16 8.27
N ARG A 197 16.81 -28.74 9.54
CA ARG A 197 17.23 -27.41 9.98
C ARG A 197 18.73 -27.34 10.09
N ALA A 198 19.32 -26.24 9.62
CA ALA A 198 20.74 -25.98 9.76
C ALA A 198 21.01 -24.47 9.84
N LEU A 199 21.93 -24.08 10.69
CA LEU A 199 22.59 -22.77 10.59
C LEU A 199 23.60 -22.85 9.45
N VAL A 200 23.60 -21.85 8.55
CA VAL A 200 24.56 -21.84 7.44
C VAL A 200 25.45 -20.62 7.52
N ALA A 201 26.75 -20.84 7.40
CA ALA A 201 27.74 -19.80 7.28
C ALA A 201 28.32 -19.79 5.86
N GLU A 202 28.50 -18.61 5.27
CA GLU A 202 29.06 -18.46 3.94
C GLU A 202 30.01 -17.27 3.93
N LEU A 203 31.22 -17.43 3.39
CA LEU A 203 32.21 -16.35 3.26
C LEU A 203 32.22 -15.85 1.82
N VAL A 204 31.63 -14.69 1.58
CA VAL A 204 31.51 -14.05 0.26
C VAL A 204 32.24 -12.71 0.31
N GLU A 205 33.26 -12.53 -0.53
CA GLU A 205 34.00 -11.27 -0.69
C GLU A 205 34.48 -10.63 0.64
N GLY A 206 34.79 -11.47 1.63
CA GLY A 206 35.24 -11.00 2.96
C GLY A 206 34.09 -10.56 3.87
N ARG A 207 32.86 -10.96 3.57
CA ARG A 207 31.67 -10.84 4.42
C ARG A 207 31.23 -12.23 4.89
N LEU A 208 31.08 -12.42 6.18
CA LEU A 208 30.52 -13.65 6.74
C LEU A 208 29.00 -13.54 6.79
N CYS A 209 28.32 -14.24 5.88
CA CYS A 209 26.86 -14.35 5.85
C CYS A 209 26.44 -15.52 6.76
N ILE A 210 25.50 -15.29 7.66
CA ILE A 210 25.03 -16.27 8.64
C ILE A 210 23.52 -16.41 8.49
N PHE A 211 23.08 -17.55 7.94
CA PHE A 211 21.69 -17.82 7.65
C PHE A 211 21.02 -18.64 8.76
N PHE A 212 20.02 -18.07 9.40
CA PHE A 212 19.22 -18.68 10.47
C PHE A 212 18.13 -19.56 9.87
N PRO A 213 17.99 -20.82 10.34
CA PRO A 213 16.84 -21.66 10.00
C PRO A 213 15.57 -21.12 10.69
N PRO A 214 14.36 -21.62 10.31
CA PRO A 214 13.14 -21.31 11.04
C PRO A 214 13.19 -21.92 12.46
N LEU A 215 13.13 -21.07 13.48
CA LEU A 215 13.20 -21.40 14.90
C LEU A 215 12.03 -20.72 15.64
N LEU A 216 11.69 -21.24 16.82
CA LEU A 216 10.86 -20.53 17.78
C LEU A 216 11.65 -19.41 18.47
N GLN A 217 10.96 -18.38 18.97
CA GLN A 217 11.58 -17.19 19.55
C GLN A 217 12.59 -17.48 20.68
N PRO A 218 12.36 -18.37 21.66
CA PRO A 218 13.35 -18.67 22.69
C PRO A 218 14.66 -19.24 22.13
N ALA A 219 14.55 -20.25 21.25
CA ALA A 219 15.72 -20.85 20.59
C ALA A 219 16.48 -19.85 19.70
N PHE A 220 15.74 -19.02 18.95
CA PHE A 220 16.33 -17.96 18.15
C PHE A 220 17.12 -16.95 19.01
N THR A 221 16.56 -16.54 20.15
CA THR A 221 17.21 -15.60 21.08
C THR A 221 18.48 -16.19 21.67
N GLU A 222 18.46 -17.47 22.03
CA GLU A 222 19.63 -18.19 22.52
C GLU A 222 20.73 -18.31 21.48
N LEU A 223 20.36 -18.72 20.25
CA LEU A 223 21.30 -18.79 19.11
C LEU A 223 21.90 -17.43 18.82
N LEU A 224 21.08 -16.37 18.79
CA LEU A 224 21.55 -15.01 18.53
C LEU A 224 22.58 -14.54 19.57
N ARG A 225 22.41 -14.89 20.84
CA ARG A 225 23.37 -14.61 21.92
C ARG A 225 24.68 -15.36 21.69
N ALA A 226 24.61 -16.68 21.44
CA ALA A 226 25.80 -17.52 21.19
C ALA A 226 26.57 -17.04 19.96
N LEU A 227 25.87 -16.62 18.90
CA LEU A 227 26.47 -16.02 17.71
C LEU A 227 27.17 -14.71 18.03
N GLY A 228 26.53 -13.79 18.75
CA GLY A 228 27.13 -12.51 19.16
C GLY A 228 28.44 -12.70 19.92
N ASP A 229 28.47 -13.62 20.86
CA ASP A 229 29.65 -13.97 21.63
C ASP A 229 30.74 -14.63 20.76
N SER A 230 30.37 -15.44 19.76
CA SER A 230 31.31 -16.10 18.85
C SER A 230 31.90 -15.11 17.83
N ILE A 231 31.11 -14.20 17.31
CA ILE A 231 31.54 -13.10 16.41
C ILE A 231 32.55 -12.22 17.14
N ALA A 232 32.26 -11.82 18.37
CA ALA A 232 33.16 -10.99 19.17
C ALA A 232 34.48 -11.72 19.47
N ALA A 233 34.43 -12.99 19.90
CA ALA A 233 35.60 -13.79 20.21
C ALA A 233 36.52 -14.04 18.99
N ALA A 234 35.91 -14.30 17.82
CA ALA A 234 36.63 -14.49 16.55
C ALA A 234 37.06 -13.17 15.88
N LYS A 235 36.68 -12.04 16.47
CA LYS A 235 36.97 -10.69 15.91
C LYS A 235 36.48 -10.54 14.45
N ILE A 236 35.29 -11.11 14.14
CA ILE A 236 34.67 -11.02 12.83
C ILE A 236 34.49 -9.55 12.49
N GLY A 237 34.88 -9.17 11.29
CA GLY A 237 34.74 -7.81 10.78
C GLY A 237 33.38 -7.57 10.14
N LEU A 238 33.32 -7.74 8.82
CA LEU A 238 32.11 -7.59 8.05
C LEU A 238 31.27 -8.87 8.13
N TYR A 239 30.04 -8.76 8.57
CA TYR A 239 29.09 -9.87 8.57
C TYR A 239 27.68 -9.42 8.15
N GLU A 240 26.83 -10.37 7.80
CA GLU A 240 25.41 -10.17 7.48
C GLU A 240 24.59 -11.30 8.12
N LEU A 241 23.52 -10.94 8.83
CA LEU A 241 22.57 -11.90 9.34
C LEU A 241 21.52 -12.15 8.25
N GLN A 242 21.21 -13.41 7.99
CA GLN A 242 20.30 -13.83 6.94
C GLN A 242 19.30 -14.87 7.50
N GLY A 243 18.24 -15.14 6.74
CA GLY A 243 17.31 -16.23 7.03
C GLY A 243 16.03 -15.80 7.74
N TYR A 244 15.50 -16.68 8.58
CA TYR A 244 14.18 -16.54 9.16
C TYR A 244 14.23 -15.85 10.52
N VAL A 245 13.36 -14.85 10.69
CA VAL A 245 13.08 -14.21 11.98
C VAL A 245 11.75 -14.78 12.49
N PRO A 246 11.68 -15.31 13.71
CA PRO A 246 10.44 -15.84 14.27
C PRO A 246 9.42 -14.75 14.59
N GLU A 247 8.17 -15.16 14.80
CA GLU A 247 7.15 -14.30 15.39
C GLU A 247 7.53 -13.90 16.83
N ASP A 248 7.17 -12.67 17.21
CA ASP A 248 7.40 -12.13 18.55
C ASP A 248 6.27 -12.55 19.51
N VAL A 249 6.20 -13.82 19.84
CA VAL A 249 5.17 -14.38 20.76
C VAL A 249 5.29 -13.82 22.19
N GLU A 250 6.49 -13.44 22.61
CA GLU A 250 6.76 -12.85 23.94
C GLU A 250 6.50 -11.34 23.98
N LYS A 251 6.16 -10.71 22.83
CA LYS A 251 5.91 -9.26 22.68
C LYS A 251 7.05 -8.37 23.20
N VAL A 252 8.30 -8.83 23.06
CA VAL A 252 9.52 -8.14 23.55
C VAL A 252 10.28 -7.41 22.47
N TRP A 253 9.89 -7.60 21.20
CA TRP A 253 10.55 -6.98 20.04
C TRP A 253 9.63 -6.00 19.32
N THR A 254 10.26 -5.10 18.59
CA THR A 254 9.64 -4.33 17.52
C THR A 254 10.24 -4.81 16.22
N THR A 255 9.41 -5.17 15.25
CA THR A 255 9.84 -5.65 13.93
C THR A 255 9.37 -4.70 12.85
N VAL A 256 10.27 -4.27 11.97
CA VAL A 256 9.99 -3.49 10.76
C VAL A 256 10.48 -4.27 9.56
N GLY A 257 9.67 -4.36 8.51
CA GLY A 257 10.03 -4.99 7.25
C GLY A 257 10.27 -3.97 6.14
N LEU A 258 11.34 -4.16 5.34
CA LEU A 258 11.55 -3.46 4.09
C LEU A 258 11.50 -4.50 2.98
N ALA A 259 10.48 -4.47 2.16
CA ALA A 259 10.19 -5.54 1.19
C ALA A 259 10.35 -5.07 -0.26
N ALA A 260 10.90 -5.95 -1.08
CA ALA A 260 10.91 -5.75 -2.52
C ALA A 260 9.52 -6.04 -3.10
N ASP A 261 8.83 -4.99 -3.56
CA ASP A 261 7.54 -5.14 -4.23
C ASP A 261 7.57 -4.50 -5.63
N PRO A 262 6.73 -4.96 -6.59
CA PRO A 262 6.77 -4.43 -7.94
C PRO A 262 6.65 -2.90 -7.99
N GLY A 263 7.66 -2.26 -8.59
CA GLY A 263 7.68 -0.82 -8.78
C GLY A 263 8.01 0.03 -7.56
N VAL A 264 8.11 -0.55 -6.34
CA VAL A 264 8.28 0.21 -5.08
C VAL A 264 9.16 -0.52 -4.07
N LEU A 265 9.67 0.22 -3.09
CA LEU A 265 10.14 -0.32 -1.81
C LEU A 265 8.98 -0.17 -0.80
N GLU A 266 8.47 -1.27 -0.29
CA GLU A 266 7.40 -1.33 0.70
C GLU A 266 7.99 -1.41 2.11
N ILE A 267 7.45 -0.63 3.05
CA ILE A 267 7.83 -0.68 4.45
C ILE A 267 6.67 -1.24 5.25
N ASN A 268 6.91 -2.36 5.93
CA ASN A 268 5.90 -2.96 6.80
C ASN A 268 6.11 -2.43 8.22
N LEU A 269 5.21 -1.55 8.66
CA LEU A 269 5.25 -0.97 10.01
C LEU A 269 4.87 -2.04 11.06
N PRO A 270 5.36 -1.90 12.29
CA PRO A 270 4.91 -2.76 13.38
C PRO A 270 3.43 -2.47 13.71
N PRO A 271 2.71 -3.43 14.30
CA PRO A 271 1.38 -3.16 14.81
C PRO A 271 1.45 -2.14 15.94
N CYS A 272 0.74 -1.03 15.78
CA CYS A 272 0.67 0.08 16.73
C CYS A 272 -0.61 -0.03 17.55
N ALA A 273 -0.53 0.19 18.85
CA ALA A 273 -1.68 0.11 19.76
C ALA A 273 -2.65 1.30 19.61
N ASP A 274 -2.13 2.44 19.21
CA ASP A 274 -2.89 3.66 19.02
C ASP A 274 -2.40 4.48 17.83
N TRP A 275 -3.10 5.58 17.54
CA TRP A 275 -2.74 6.46 16.43
C TRP A 275 -1.43 7.22 16.68
N GLN A 276 -1.10 7.59 17.91
CA GLN A 276 0.13 8.34 18.20
C GLN A 276 1.37 7.50 17.92
N GLU A 277 1.30 6.20 18.22
CA GLU A 277 2.38 5.27 17.88
C GLU A 277 2.53 5.11 16.36
N TYR A 278 1.41 4.95 15.63
CA TYR A 278 1.41 4.89 14.17
C TYR A 278 1.97 6.19 13.55
N ASP A 279 1.52 7.33 14.04
CA ASP A 279 2.00 8.65 13.61
C ASP A 279 3.51 8.81 13.79
N ALA A 280 4.02 8.42 14.96
CA ALA A 280 5.45 8.46 15.22
C ALA A 280 6.24 7.53 14.27
N TRP A 281 5.69 6.38 13.89
CA TRP A 281 6.32 5.48 12.93
C TRP A 281 6.30 6.04 11.51
N ILE A 282 5.16 6.52 11.03
CA ILE A 282 5.04 7.04 9.65
C ILE A 282 5.95 8.26 9.43
N HIS A 283 6.07 9.13 10.44
CA HIS A 283 7.00 10.26 10.41
C HIS A 283 8.47 9.79 10.38
N GLU A 284 8.83 8.82 11.19
CA GLU A 284 10.20 8.30 11.26
C GLU A 284 10.63 7.62 9.96
N VAL A 285 9.81 6.69 9.43
CA VAL A 285 10.15 5.98 8.19
C VAL A 285 10.19 6.92 6.99
N THR A 286 9.32 7.93 6.94
CA THR A 286 9.33 8.94 5.88
C THR A 286 10.61 9.79 5.95
N ALA A 287 10.99 10.25 7.13
CA ALA A 287 12.22 11.01 7.32
C ALA A 287 13.49 10.20 6.96
N CYS A 288 13.53 8.91 7.34
CA CYS A 288 14.62 8.02 6.94
C CYS A 288 14.64 7.77 5.42
N ALA A 289 13.47 7.61 4.78
CA ALA A 289 13.37 7.46 3.33
C ALA A 289 13.90 8.70 2.60
N GLU A 290 13.49 9.88 3.00
CA GLU A 290 13.94 11.16 2.42
C GLU A 290 15.47 11.35 2.52
N LYS A 291 16.06 11.02 3.67
CA LYS A 291 17.52 11.08 3.87
C LYS A 291 18.32 10.22 2.88
N VAL A 292 17.74 9.11 2.43
CA VAL A 292 18.40 8.22 1.47
C VAL A 292 18.00 8.48 0.02
N GLY A 293 17.21 9.53 -0.24
CA GLY A 293 16.78 9.93 -1.57
C GLY A 293 15.56 9.18 -2.09
N LEU A 294 14.72 8.66 -1.18
CA LEU A 294 13.42 8.06 -1.51
C LEU A 294 12.29 9.04 -1.22
N ARG A 295 11.19 8.92 -1.96
CA ARG A 295 9.96 9.72 -1.82
C ARG A 295 8.72 8.82 -1.84
N SER A 296 7.67 9.26 -1.17
CA SER A 296 6.35 8.60 -1.15
C SER A 296 5.45 8.99 -2.34
N TRP A 297 5.97 9.71 -3.32
CA TRP A 297 5.25 10.18 -4.50
C TRP A 297 6.20 10.27 -5.69
N LYS A 298 5.62 10.31 -6.90
CA LYS A 298 6.36 10.52 -8.16
C LYS A 298 5.61 11.46 -9.08
N GLN A 299 6.33 12.06 -10.00
CA GLN A 299 5.76 12.88 -11.06
C GLN A 299 6.18 12.31 -12.41
N PRO A 300 5.27 11.65 -13.12
CA PRO A 300 5.53 11.21 -14.48
C PRO A 300 5.75 12.40 -15.42
N TYR A 301 6.58 12.21 -16.45
CA TYR A 301 6.81 13.24 -17.43
C TYR A 301 5.51 13.64 -18.15
N GLY A 302 5.23 14.94 -18.21
CA GLY A 302 4.02 15.47 -18.87
C GLY A 302 2.71 15.10 -18.18
N ASP A 303 2.74 14.70 -16.92
CA ASP A 303 1.55 14.38 -16.13
C ASP A 303 1.61 15.01 -14.74
N TYR A 304 0.55 14.83 -13.95
CA TYR A 304 0.41 15.37 -12.61
C TYR A 304 1.14 14.49 -11.58
N PRO A 305 1.59 15.09 -10.46
CA PRO A 305 2.08 14.31 -9.33
C PRO A 305 1.05 13.29 -8.86
N GLY A 306 1.51 12.12 -8.50
CA GLY A 306 0.71 11.03 -7.96
C GLY A 306 1.50 10.23 -6.92
N GLY A 307 0.88 9.26 -6.26
CA GLY A 307 1.58 8.34 -5.38
C GLY A 307 2.59 7.48 -6.13
N THR A 308 3.26 6.61 -5.40
CA THR A 308 4.34 5.77 -5.92
C THR A 308 3.88 4.75 -6.97
N GLY A 309 2.58 4.41 -6.98
CA GLY A 309 2.01 3.29 -7.74
C GLY A 309 1.80 2.04 -6.88
N GLY A 310 2.41 1.97 -5.69
CA GLY A 310 2.04 1.08 -4.60
C GLY A 310 1.02 1.73 -3.66
N GLY A 311 0.70 1.05 -2.56
CA GLY A 311 -0.22 1.56 -1.55
C GLY A 311 0.47 2.23 -0.36
N ASN A 312 -0.33 2.77 0.54
CA ASN A 312 -0.07 2.87 1.97
C ASN A 312 -1.20 2.12 2.66
N HIS A 313 -1.29 0.82 2.36
CA HIS A 313 -2.38 -0.01 2.85
C HIS A 313 -2.37 -0.01 4.37
N MET A 314 -3.54 0.22 4.97
CA MET A 314 -3.69 0.14 6.42
C MET A 314 -4.10 -1.27 6.81
N LEU A 315 -3.36 -1.85 7.76
CA LEU A 315 -3.59 -3.19 8.28
C LEU A 315 -4.17 -3.08 9.68
N TRP A 316 -5.38 -3.58 9.86
CA TRP A 316 -6.05 -3.60 11.15
C TRP A 316 -6.19 -5.01 11.69
N GLY A 317 -5.97 -5.15 12.99
CA GLY A 317 -6.10 -6.42 13.71
C GLY A 317 -6.24 -6.22 15.20
N GLY A 318 -5.84 -7.21 15.96
CA GLY A 318 -5.74 -7.17 17.41
C GLY A 318 -4.31 -7.37 17.91
N PRO A 319 -4.06 -7.22 19.21
CA PRO A 319 -2.75 -7.48 19.80
C PRO A 319 -2.29 -8.94 19.66
N SER A 320 -3.24 -9.85 19.51
CA SER A 320 -3.04 -11.26 19.21
C SER A 320 -4.28 -11.80 18.48
N ILE A 321 -4.22 -13.01 17.98
CA ILE A 321 -5.39 -13.67 17.35
C ILE A 321 -6.55 -13.79 18.35
N ASP A 322 -6.27 -14.14 19.59
CA ASP A 322 -7.31 -14.37 20.61
C ASP A 322 -7.92 -13.05 21.13
N GLU A 323 -7.19 -11.93 21.00
CA GLU A 323 -7.64 -10.59 21.40
C GLU A 323 -8.08 -9.75 20.20
N ASN A 324 -8.30 -10.37 19.04
CA ASN A 324 -8.63 -9.65 17.81
C ASN A 324 -10.13 -9.29 17.78
N PRO A 325 -10.48 -8.00 17.80
CA PRO A 325 -11.86 -7.57 17.88
C PRO A 325 -12.69 -7.91 16.63
N PHE A 326 -12.06 -8.07 15.48
CA PHE A 326 -12.75 -8.42 14.24
C PHE A 326 -13.23 -9.87 14.24
N LEU A 327 -12.55 -10.77 14.96
CA LEU A 327 -12.95 -12.16 15.06
C LEU A 327 -14.13 -12.36 16.00
N THR A 328 -14.29 -11.46 16.99
CA THR A 328 -15.24 -11.61 18.10
C THR A 328 -16.42 -10.64 18.04
N ARG A 329 -16.40 -9.62 17.15
CA ARG A 329 -17.41 -8.57 17.04
C ARG A 329 -17.88 -8.37 15.59
N PRO A 330 -18.51 -9.37 14.97
CA PRO A 330 -18.87 -9.30 13.55
C PRO A 330 -19.84 -8.16 13.21
N ALA A 331 -20.75 -7.80 14.11
CA ALA A 331 -21.66 -6.68 13.91
C ALA A 331 -20.93 -5.31 13.84
N TRP A 332 -19.84 -5.13 14.60
CA TRP A 332 -19.01 -3.95 14.51
C TRP A 332 -18.27 -3.88 13.16
N LEU A 333 -17.74 -5.01 12.69
CA LEU A 333 -17.13 -5.10 11.37
C LEU A 333 -18.14 -4.73 10.28
N ALA A 334 -19.36 -5.28 10.31
CA ALA A 334 -20.42 -4.95 9.36
C ALA A 334 -20.72 -3.44 9.36
N SER A 335 -20.79 -2.81 10.53
CA SER A 335 -21.01 -1.36 10.66
C SER A 335 -19.86 -0.55 10.03
N ILE A 336 -18.59 -0.94 10.21
CA ILE A 336 -17.45 -0.31 9.54
C ILE A 336 -17.60 -0.40 8.02
N LEU A 337 -17.87 -1.58 7.49
CA LEU A 337 -18.02 -1.81 6.04
C LEU A 337 -19.18 -1.02 5.44
N ARG A 338 -20.30 -0.84 6.18
CA ARG A 338 -21.43 0.02 5.78
C ARG A 338 -21.02 1.49 5.67
N HIS A 339 -20.22 2.02 6.62
CA HIS A 339 -19.67 3.38 6.52
C HIS A 339 -18.79 3.55 5.27
N PHE A 340 -17.93 2.57 4.96
CA PHE A 340 -17.09 2.60 3.76
C PHE A 340 -17.94 2.59 2.49
N GLN A 341 -18.97 1.77 2.44
CA GLN A 341 -19.83 1.72 1.27
C GLN A 341 -20.64 3.02 1.09
N ARG A 342 -21.06 3.69 2.17
CA ARG A 342 -21.86 4.93 2.09
C ARG A 342 -21.06 6.17 1.72
N HIS A 343 -19.73 6.16 1.86
CA HIS A 343 -18.85 7.28 1.58
C HIS A 343 -17.85 6.99 0.47
N PRO A 344 -18.22 7.19 -0.82
CA PRO A 344 -17.31 6.99 -1.95
C PRO A 344 -16.01 7.78 -1.86
N SER A 345 -15.96 8.89 -1.13
CA SER A 345 -14.75 9.66 -0.88
C SER A 345 -13.64 8.83 -0.22
N LEU A 346 -13.98 7.84 0.62
CA LEU A 346 -13.02 6.96 1.26
C LEU A 346 -12.27 6.08 0.25
N ALA A 347 -12.95 5.66 -0.82
CA ALA A 347 -12.34 4.85 -1.87
C ALA A 347 -11.66 5.68 -2.97
N TYR A 348 -12.13 6.91 -3.25
CA TYR A 348 -11.68 7.65 -4.43
C TYR A 348 -10.81 8.88 -4.12
N LEU A 349 -10.89 9.46 -2.93
CA LEU A 349 -10.08 10.64 -2.60
C LEU A 349 -8.64 10.27 -2.22
N PHE A 350 -8.46 9.16 -1.49
CA PHE A 350 -7.17 8.78 -0.90
C PHE A 350 -6.40 7.73 -1.71
N THR A 351 -7.01 7.18 -2.74
CA THR A 351 -6.39 6.23 -3.67
C THR A 351 -5.59 6.95 -4.78
N GLY A 352 -4.93 6.19 -5.66
CA GLY A 352 -4.20 6.73 -6.81
C GLY A 352 -5.08 7.36 -7.90
N CYS A 353 -4.44 7.78 -8.98
CA CYS A 353 -5.17 8.31 -10.15
C CYS A 353 -6.00 7.25 -10.87
N TYR A 354 -5.69 5.98 -10.64
CA TYR A 354 -6.32 4.83 -11.27
C TYR A 354 -7.42 4.29 -10.37
N VAL A 355 -8.64 4.57 -10.73
CA VAL A 355 -9.86 4.22 -9.99
C VAL A 355 -10.80 3.40 -10.89
N GLY A 356 -11.84 2.82 -10.28
CA GLY A 356 -12.84 2.03 -10.99
C GLY A 356 -12.62 0.54 -10.86
N SER A 357 -13.49 -0.22 -11.50
CA SER A 357 -13.60 -1.69 -11.37
C SER A 357 -12.34 -2.47 -11.76
N SER A 358 -11.46 -1.89 -12.55
CA SER A 358 -10.19 -2.49 -13.00
C SER A 358 -8.98 -2.04 -12.18
N SER A 359 -9.15 -1.16 -11.18
CA SER A 359 -8.08 -0.70 -10.29
C SER A 359 -7.56 -1.79 -9.35
N GLN A 360 -6.58 -1.46 -8.51
CA GLN A 360 -6.07 -2.37 -7.48
C GLN A 360 -6.98 -2.46 -6.24
N ALA A 361 -7.87 -1.49 -6.06
CA ALA A 361 -8.74 -1.39 -4.89
C ALA A 361 -10.14 -0.95 -5.29
N PRO A 362 -10.83 -1.69 -6.18
CA PRO A 362 -12.21 -1.36 -6.55
C PRO A 362 -13.13 -1.55 -5.36
N ARG A 363 -14.18 -0.75 -5.30
CA ARG A 363 -15.28 -0.93 -4.36
C ARG A 363 -16.06 -2.20 -4.72
N PRO A 364 -16.62 -2.93 -3.74
CA PRO A 364 -17.43 -4.13 -4.03
C PRO A 364 -18.71 -3.81 -4.82
N ASP A 365 -19.21 -2.56 -4.76
CA ASP A 365 -20.39 -2.09 -5.49
C ASP A 365 -20.10 -1.49 -6.87
N GLU A 366 -18.85 -1.51 -7.35
CA GLU A 366 -18.50 -1.16 -8.72
C GLU A 366 -18.68 -2.31 -9.72
N SER A 367 -18.81 -3.52 -9.23
CA SER A 367 -19.04 -4.68 -10.09
C SER A 367 -20.49 -4.70 -10.61
N SER A 368 -20.75 -5.56 -11.60
CA SER A 368 -22.11 -5.84 -12.06
C SER A 368 -22.94 -6.64 -11.05
N LYS A 369 -22.36 -6.99 -9.90
CA LYS A 369 -23.06 -7.73 -8.84
C LYS A 369 -24.12 -6.84 -8.21
N GLU A 370 -25.27 -7.43 -7.95
CA GLU A 370 -26.31 -6.78 -7.16
C GLU A 370 -25.82 -6.63 -5.71
N LEU A 371 -26.22 -5.53 -5.05
CA LEU A 371 -25.90 -5.31 -3.63
C LEU A 371 -26.59 -6.29 -2.68
N PHE A 372 -27.50 -7.11 -3.19
CA PHE A 372 -28.29 -8.05 -2.41
C PHE A 372 -27.41 -9.02 -1.60
N ASP A 373 -26.42 -9.66 -2.25
CA ASP A 373 -25.56 -10.62 -1.58
C ASP A 373 -24.71 -9.96 -0.49
N LEU A 374 -24.24 -8.74 -0.76
CA LEU A 374 -23.45 -7.96 0.20
C LEU A 374 -24.30 -7.51 1.41
N GLU A 375 -25.54 -7.07 1.14
CA GLU A 375 -26.51 -6.70 2.18
C GLU A 375 -26.86 -7.90 3.07
N MET A 376 -27.11 -9.05 2.46
CA MET A 376 -27.38 -10.29 3.20
C MET A 376 -26.20 -10.73 4.05
N ALA A 377 -24.97 -10.61 3.52
CA ALA A 377 -23.76 -10.92 4.26
C ALA A 377 -23.60 -10.02 5.50
N TYR A 378 -23.78 -8.70 5.33
CA TYR A 378 -23.65 -7.77 6.45
C TYR A 378 -24.76 -7.98 7.49
N HIS A 379 -26.00 -8.17 7.03
CA HIS A 379 -27.09 -8.50 7.93
C HIS A 379 -26.85 -9.80 8.71
N PHE A 380 -26.31 -10.83 8.05
CA PHE A 380 -25.94 -12.07 8.71
C PHE A 380 -24.90 -11.84 9.83
N LEU A 381 -23.83 -11.06 9.54
CA LEU A 381 -22.83 -10.72 10.55
C LEU A 381 -23.40 -9.95 11.74
N GLU A 382 -24.43 -9.12 11.52
CA GLU A 382 -25.12 -8.35 12.57
C GLU A 382 -25.95 -9.24 13.49
N THR A 383 -26.35 -10.43 13.04
CA THR A 383 -27.16 -11.40 13.83
C THR A 383 -26.31 -12.38 14.62
N LEU A 384 -25.00 -12.46 14.38
CA LEU A 384 -24.12 -13.37 15.08
C LEU A 384 -23.95 -12.95 16.55
N PRO A 385 -24.02 -13.91 17.49
CA PRO A 385 -23.77 -13.62 18.90
C PRO A 385 -22.30 -13.23 19.10
N PRO A 386 -21.96 -12.55 20.22
CA PRO A 386 -20.56 -12.37 20.61
C PRO A 386 -19.81 -13.69 20.69
N GLY A 387 -18.58 -13.75 20.17
CA GLY A 387 -17.75 -14.95 20.17
C GLY A 387 -16.84 -15.01 18.97
N ASP A 388 -15.99 -16.02 18.92
CA ASP A 388 -15.06 -16.23 17.81
C ASP A 388 -15.78 -16.84 16.59
N HIS A 389 -15.88 -16.07 15.54
CA HIS A 389 -16.52 -16.43 14.29
C HIS A 389 -15.56 -16.35 13.09
N ARG A 390 -14.24 -16.43 13.33
CA ARG A 390 -13.20 -16.18 12.33
C ARG A 390 -13.40 -16.87 10.99
N ALA A 391 -13.68 -18.17 10.98
CA ALA A 391 -13.90 -18.93 9.75
C ALA A 391 -15.17 -18.48 9.03
N LEU A 392 -16.27 -18.26 9.77
CA LEU A 392 -17.55 -17.88 9.23
C LEU A 392 -17.54 -16.48 8.63
N ILE A 393 -16.88 -15.51 9.30
CA ILE A 393 -16.69 -14.15 8.79
C ILE A 393 -15.90 -14.19 7.49
N ASN A 394 -14.81 -14.95 7.47
CA ASN A 394 -13.98 -15.07 6.28
C ASN A 394 -14.75 -15.67 5.11
N GLU A 395 -15.43 -16.79 5.29
CA GLU A 395 -16.21 -17.44 4.22
C GLU A 395 -17.39 -16.57 3.74
N THR A 396 -17.95 -15.72 4.61
CA THR A 396 -19.02 -14.79 4.25
C THR A 396 -18.50 -13.62 3.40
N LEU A 397 -17.35 -13.05 3.73
CA LEU A 397 -16.89 -11.77 3.15
C LEU A 397 -15.88 -11.89 2.02
N ARG A 398 -14.95 -12.84 2.06
CA ARG A 398 -13.80 -12.86 1.15
C ARG A 398 -14.17 -12.99 -0.34
N HIS A 399 -15.31 -13.62 -0.65
CA HIS A 399 -15.78 -13.80 -2.02
C HIS A 399 -16.69 -12.65 -2.52
N LEU A 400 -17.14 -11.79 -1.59
CA LEU A 400 -17.92 -10.60 -1.90
C LEU A 400 -17.04 -9.35 -2.03
N HIS A 401 -15.98 -9.27 -1.24
CA HIS A 401 -14.95 -8.22 -1.34
C HIS A 401 -13.87 -8.64 -2.36
N THR A 402 -14.24 -8.59 -3.64
CA THR A 402 -13.40 -8.95 -4.77
C THR A 402 -13.58 -7.94 -5.89
N ASP A 403 -12.66 -7.94 -6.85
CA ASP A 403 -12.88 -7.25 -8.11
C ASP A 403 -13.87 -8.01 -9.02
N VAL A 404 -14.10 -7.48 -10.21
CA VAL A 404 -15.01 -8.09 -11.21
C VAL A 404 -14.57 -9.47 -11.69
N THR A 405 -13.29 -9.84 -11.50
CA THR A 405 -12.75 -11.16 -11.87
C THR A 405 -12.83 -12.17 -10.72
N GLY A 406 -13.27 -11.76 -9.53
CA GLY A 406 -13.30 -12.59 -8.32
C GLY A 406 -11.96 -12.60 -7.55
N ASN A 407 -11.04 -11.70 -7.85
CA ASN A 407 -9.76 -11.61 -7.16
C ASN A 407 -9.92 -10.89 -5.82
N ALA A 408 -9.84 -11.64 -4.70
CA ALA A 408 -9.98 -11.14 -3.33
C ALA A 408 -8.81 -10.20 -2.91
N HIS A 409 -7.66 -10.32 -3.55
CA HIS A 409 -6.54 -9.41 -3.31
C HIS A 409 -6.77 -8.02 -3.92
N ARG A 410 -7.74 -7.87 -4.82
CA ARG A 410 -8.11 -6.61 -5.46
C ARG A 410 -9.48 -6.16 -4.98
N SER A 411 -9.53 -5.52 -3.84
CA SER A 411 -10.72 -4.88 -3.26
C SER A 411 -10.28 -3.71 -2.39
N GLU A 412 -11.14 -2.72 -2.21
CA GLU A 412 -10.90 -1.60 -1.27
C GLU A 412 -10.66 -2.09 0.16
N THR A 413 -11.30 -3.22 0.53
CA THR A 413 -11.11 -3.92 1.79
C THR A 413 -10.84 -5.39 1.49
N SER A 414 -9.63 -5.88 1.75
CA SER A 414 -9.20 -7.26 1.51
C SER A 414 -9.20 -8.08 2.78
N PHE A 415 -9.70 -9.32 2.66
CA PHE A 415 -9.73 -10.33 3.72
C PHE A 415 -8.71 -11.45 3.51
N ASP A 416 -7.78 -11.33 2.56
CA ASP A 416 -6.80 -12.37 2.25
C ASP A 416 -5.91 -12.75 3.43
N LYS A 417 -5.57 -11.78 4.29
CA LYS A 417 -4.75 -11.97 5.48
C LYS A 417 -5.61 -12.23 6.75
N PHE A 418 -6.93 -12.33 6.60
CA PHE A 418 -7.83 -12.43 7.75
C PHE A 418 -7.85 -13.84 8.34
N TRP A 419 -8.50 -14.79 7.66
CA TRP A 419 -8.55 -16.18 8.10
C TRP A 419 -8.72 -17.14 6.92
N ASN A 420 -7.67 -17.32 6.13
CA ASN A 420 -7.64 -18.23 4.99
C ASN A 420 -6.60 -19.34 5.21
N PRO A 421 -6.98 -20.50 5.82
CA PRO A 421 -6.04 -21.59 6.11
C PRO A 421 -5.47 -22.26 4.85
N GLY A 422 -6.07 -22.04 3.68
CA GLY A 422 -5.58 -22.56 2.40
C GLY A 422 -4.39 -21.78 1.84
N TRP A 423 -3.98 -20.68 2.46
CA TRP A 423 -2.88 -19.84 2.00
C TRP A 423 -1.86 -19.59 3.13
N PRO A 424 -0.55 -19.81 2.88
CA PRO A 424 0.49 -19.48 3.85
C PRO A 424 0.45 -17.99 4.21
N GLY A 425 0.31 -17.66 5.51
CA GLY A 425 0.14 -16.27 5.96
C GLY A 425 -1.27 -15.70 5.79
N GLY A 426 -2.27 -16.54 5.46
CA GLY A 426 -3.68 -16.13 5.36
C GLY A 426 -4.44 -16.07 6.68
N CYS A 427 -3.86 -16.56 7.78
CA CYS A 427 -4.49 -16.62 9.11
C CYS A 427 -3.89 -15.61 10.10
N LEU A 428 -3.75 -14.36 9.71
CA LEU A 428 -3.15 -13.31 10.54
C LEU A 428 -4.17 -12.48 11.32
N GLY A 429 -5.47 -12.66 11.07
CA GLY A 429 -6.53 -11.84 11.65
C GLY A 429 -6.50 -10.39 11.17
N LEU A 430 -5.91 -10.12 10.01
CA LEU A 430 -5.73 -8.76 9.50
C LEU A 430 -6.74 -8.42 8.41
N ILE A 431 -7.36 -7.26 8.54
CA ILE A 431 -8.12 -6.60 7.48
C ILE A 431 -7.23 -5.54 6.84
N GLU A 432 -7.15 -5.55 5.51
CA GLU A 432 -6.32 -4.63 4.75
C GLU A 432 -7.20 -3.62 3.99
N PHE A 433 -7.07 -2.33 4.31
CA PHE A 433 -7.71 -1.24 3.58
C PHE A 433 -6.76 -0.75 2.48
N ARG A 434 -7.11 -1.07 1.24
CA ARG A 434 -6.24 -0.92 0.08
C ARG A 434 -6.49 0.35 -0.74
N ALA A 435 -7.64 1.02 -0.54
CA ALA A 435 -7.98 2.25 -1.26
C ALA A 435 -7.23 3.50 -0.72
N VAL A 436 -6.01 3.31 -0.24
CA VAL A 436 -5.13 4.38 0.26
C VAL A 436 -3.75 4.23 -0.38
N GLU A 437 -3.29 5.29 -1.05
CA GLU A 437 -1.93 5.34 -1.59
C GLU A 437 -0.96 6.03 -0.61
N SER A 438 0.34 5.92 -0.85
CA SER A 438 1.33 6.75 -0.17
C SER A 438 1.15 8.20 -0.59
N LEU A 439 0.90 9.08 0.38
CA LEU A 439 0.71 10.51 0.16
C LEU A 439 2.05 11.26 0.32
N PRO A 440 2.19 12.48 -0.24
CA PRO A 440 3.44 13.23 -0.27
C PRO A 440 4.10 13.48 1.09
N THR A 441 3.34 13.52 2.16
CA THR A 441 3.87 13.82 3.50
C THR A 441 3.39 12.82 4.55
N ALA A 442 4.21 12.59 5.57
CA ALA A 442 3.85 11.77 6.73
C ALA A 442 2.61 12.32 7.46
N GLU A 443 2.48 13.65 7.56
CA GLU A 443 1.31 14.31 8.15
C GLU A 443 0.01 13.89 7.46
N TRP A 444 0.00 13.85 6.12
CA TRP A 444 -1.20 13.48 5.37
C TRP A 444 -1.53 11.99 5.52
N MET A 445 -0.52 11.12 5.45
CA MET A 445 -0.69 9.68 5.66
C MET A 445 -1.23 9.39 7.07
N SER A 446 -0.70 10.07 8.08
CA SER A 446 -1.15 9.96 9.46
C SER A 446 -2.57 10.48 9.68
N ALA A 447 -2.94 11.59 9.03
CA ALA A 447 -4.30 12.15 9.12
C ALA A 447 -5.35 11.20 8.52
N VAL A 448 -5.01 10.51 7.42
CA VAL A 448 -5.89 9.49 6.83
C VAL A 448 -6.06 8.30 7.77
N ALA A 449 -4.99 7.80 8.38
CA ALA A 449 -5.08 6.72 9.37
C ALA A 449 -5.94 7.13 10.59
N LEU A 450 -5.86 8.38 11.03
CA LEU A 450 -6.71 8.92 12.10
C LEU A 450 -8.18 8.95 11.70
N LEU A 451 -8.50 9.39 10.47
CA LEU A 451 -9.86 9.39 9.95
C LEU A 451 -10.45 7.97 9.99
N TRP A 452 -9.71 6.97 9.49
CA TRP A 452 -10.13 5.56 9.52
C TRP A 452 -10.39 5.08 10.95
N ARG A 453 -9.48 5.38 11.89
CA ARG A 453 -9.65 5.01 13.29
C ARG A 453 -10.89 5.69 13.92
N CYS A 454 -11.17 6.94 13.58
CA CYS A 454 -12.37 7.64 14.03
C CYS A 454 -13.66 7.05 13.46
N ILE A 455 -13.65 6.56 12.19
CA ILE A 455 -14.79 5.84 11.61
C ILE A 455 -15.04 4.53 12.35
N ALA A 456 -13.99 3.78 12.67
CA ALA A 456 -14.13 2.54 13.44
C ALA A 456 -14.69 2.81 14.86
N ALA A 457 -14.27 3.89 15.50
CA ALA A 457 -14.82 4.32 16.80
C ALA A 457 -16.27 4.78 16.66
N LEU A 458 -16.62 5.50 15.59
CA LEU A 458 -18.01 5.89 15.30
C LEU A 458 -18.89 4.65 15.11
N ALA A 459 -18.41 3.66 14.35
CA ALA A 459 -19.12 2.39 14.12
C ALA A 459 -19.34 1.59 15.42
N ALA A 460 -18.44 1.73 16.40
CA ALA A 460 -18.61 1.13 17.73
C ALA A 460 -19.63 1.88 18.61
N ALA A 461 -19.54 3.22 18.61
CA ALA A 461 -20.40 4.07 19.42
C ALA A 461 -21.84 4.18 18.88
N ARG A 462 -21.96 4.19 17.54
CA ARG A 462 -23.23 4.35 16.80
C ARG A 462 -23.26 3.37 15.61
N PRO A 463 -23.58 2.10 15.84
CA PRO A 463 -23.59 1.09 14.77
C PRO A 463 -24.52 1.49 13.62
N LEU A 464 -23.98 1.53 12.41
CA LEU A 464 -24.72 1.82 11.18
C LEU A 464 -25.41 0.55 10.69
N LYS A 465 -26.74 0.58 10.61
CA LYS A 465 -27.59 -0.57 10.19
C LYS A 465 -28.45 -0.26 8.97
N GLU A 466 -28.41 0.97 8.47
CA GLU A 466 -29.17 1.34 7.28
C GLU A 466 -28.70 0.54 6.07
N PRO A 467 -29.63 0.19 5.15
CA PRO A 467 -29.31 -0.55 3.93
C PRO A 467 -28.21 0.11 3.11
N LEU A 468 -27.46 -0.70 2.38
CA LEU A 468 -26.44 -0.25 1.44
C LEU A 468 -27.07 0.65 0.38
N ARG A 469 -26.33 1.67 -0.02
CA ARG A 469 -26.78 2.61 -1.04
C ARG A 469 -26.44 2.11 -2.45
N ALA A 470 -27.44 1.94 -3.28
CA ALA A 470 -27.25 1.54 -4.68
C ALA A 470 -26.86 2.75 -5.54
N TYR A 471 -25.57 3.05 -5.61
CA TYR A 471 -25.06 4.16 -6.40
C TYR A 471 -25.13 3.92 -7.91
N ARG A 472 -24.91 2.69 -8.38
CA ARG A 472 -24.92 2.33 -9.81
C ARG A 472 -24.03 3.29 -10.62
N GLY A 473 -24.53 3.84 -11.72
CA GLY A 473 -23.81 4.80 -12.55
C GLY A 473 -23.43 6.13 -11.86
N GLU A 474 -24.05 6.45 -10.71
CA GLU A 474 -23.68 7.67 -9.95
C GLU A 474 -22.25 7.62 -9.43
N LEU A 475 -21.69 6.44 -9.12
CA LEU A 475 -20.29 6.33 -8.69
C LEU A 475 -19.35 6.99 -9.69
N GLN A 476 -19.47 6.62 -10.96
CA GLN A 476 -18.61 7.14 -12.02
C GLN A 476 -19.04 8.52 -12.52
N ASP A 477 -20.32 8.84 -12.50
CA ASP A 477 -20.83 10.12 -12.97
C ASP A 477 -20.54 11.26 -11.98
N ARG A 478 -20.84 11.05 -10.70
CA ARG A 478 -20.75 12.09 -9.65
C ARG A 478 -19.47 12.00 -8.84
N TYR A 479 -19.15 10.81 -8.30
CA TYR A 479 -18.05 10.68 -7.34
C TYR A 479 -16.67 10.56 -8.00
N PHE A 480 -16.59 10.63 -9.32
CA PHE A 480 -15.34 10.92 -10.02
C PHE A 480 -15.09 12.41 -10.17
N LEU A 481 -16.04 13.26 -9.78
CA LEU A 481 -15.92 14.71 -9.77
C LEU A 481 -15.42 15.22 -8.41
N PRO A 482 -14.34 16.02 -8.39
CA PRO A 482 -13.71 16.51 -7.17
C PRO A 482 -14.64 17.17 -6.16
N THR A 483 -15.56 18.03 -6.65
CA THR A 483 -16.51 18.73 -5.77
C THR A 483 -17.47 17.77 -5.08
N CYS A 484 -17.92 16.73 -5.78
CA CYS A 484 -18.82 15.73 -5.17
C CYS A 484 -18.09 14.88 -4.11
N LEU A 485 -16.82 14.53 -4.35
CA LEU A 485 -15.99 13.83 -3.35
C LEU A 485 -15.73 14.68 -2.11
N LEU A 486 -15.46 15.96 -2.29
CA LEU A 486 -15.25 16.85 -1.14
C LEU A 486 -16.53 17.01 -0.31
N ASN A 487 -17.69 17.13 -0.98
CA ASN A 487 -18.98 17.22 -0.30
C ASN A 487 -19.31 15.94 0.49
N ASP A 488 -18.98 14.76 -0.06
CA ASP A 488 -19.17 13.48 0.63
C ASP A 488 -18.24 13.37 1.85
N LEU A 489 -16.98 13.76 1.71
CA LEU A 489 -16.06 13.82 2.85
C LEU A 489 -16.53 14.82 3.92
N ASP A 490 -17.02 16.00 3.51
CA ASP A 490 -17.55 17.00 4.44
C ASP A 490 -18.81 16.47 5.19
N ALA A 491 -19.62 15.64 4.54
CA ALA A 491 -20.75 14.95 5.19
C ALA A 491 -20.25 13.97 6.25
N LEU A 492 -19.26 13.12 5.94
CA LEU A 492 -18.64 12.19 6.88
C LEU A 492 -17.99 12.91 8.07
N LEU A 493 -17.25 13.99 7.81
CA LEU A 493 -16.68 14.83 8.88
C LEU A 493 -17.77 15.48 9.73
N GLY A 494 -18.93 15.76 9.14
CA GLY A 494 -20.14 16.20 9.84
C GLY A 494 -20.67 15.14 10.80
N GLU A 495 -20.83 13.91 10.34
CA GLU A 495 -21.27 12.76 11.16
C GLU A 495 -20.33 12.52 12.36
N LEU A 496 -19.01 12.58 12.12
CA LEU A 496 -18.00 12.47 13.17
C LEU A 496 -18.13 13.61 14.21
N ARG A 497 -18.30 14.85 13.73
CA ARG A 497 -18.48 16.03 14.61
C ARG A 497 -19.73 15.91 15.45
N ASP A 498 -20.85 15.45 14.89
CA ASP A 498 -22.11 15.23 15.59
C ASP A 498 -22.03 14.10 16.62
N ALA A 499 -21.03 13.22 16.47
CA ALA A 499 -20.65 12.20 17.43
C ALA A 499 -19.64 12.72 18.50
N GLY A 500 -19.17 13.97 18.38
CA GLY A 500 -18.19 14.58 19.29
C GLY A 500 -16.74 14.49 18.85
N CYS A 501 -16.46 14.04 17.62
CA CYS A 501 -15.12 13.95 17.03
C CYS A 501 -14.90 15.06 16.01
N GLN A 502 -13.95 15.96 16.27
CA GLN A 502 -13.60 17.03 15.35
C GLN A 502 -12.22 16.80 14.73
N LEU A 503 -12.19 16.39 13.48
CA LEU A 503 -10.97 16.24 12.68
C LEU A 503 -10.58 17.56 12.00
N PRO A 504 -9.28 17.81 11.77
CA PRO A 504 -8.79 19.00 11.07
C PRO A 504 -9.11 18.90 9.56
N ARG A 505 -10.16 19.59 9.12
CA ARG A 505 -10.62 19.55 7.71
C ARG A 505 -9.55 20.05 6.73
N GLU A 506 -8.69 20.96 7.16
CA GLU A 506 -7.70 21.63 6.31
C GLU A 506 -6.68 20.65 5.71
N VAL A 507 -6.30 19.60 6.42
CA VAL A 507 -5.37 18.58 5.89
C VAL A 507 -6.03 17.80 4.76
N PHE A 508 -7.28 17.45 4.89
CA PHE A 508 -8.02 16.73 3.84
C PHE A 508 -8.28 17.61 2.61
N GLN A 509 -8.48 18.90 2.81
CA GLN A 509 -8.58 19.85 1.71
C GLN A 509 -7.26 19.96 0.94
N LYS A 510 -6.11 19.99 1.61
CA LYS A 510 -4.79 19.95 0.95
C LYS A 510 -4.59 18.68 0.13
N ILE A 511 -5.00 17.52 0.67
CA ILE A 511 -4.97 16.23 -0.07
C ILE A 511 -5.86 16.32 -1.31
N TRP A 512 -7.07 16.86 -1.18
CA TRP A 512 -7.99 17.05 -2.30
C TRP A 512 -7.43 17.99 -3.36
N GLU A 513 -6.81 19.12 -2.97
CA GLU A 513 -6.18 20.07 -3.91
C GLU A 513 -4.99 19.46 -4.64
N TRP A 514 -4.20 18.65 -3.96
CA TRP A 514 -3.10 17.91 -4.57
C TRP A 514 -3.59 16.84 -5.55
N ARG A 515 -4.62 16.09 -5.17
CA ARG A 515 -5.23 15.07 -6.02
C ARG A 515 -5.89 15.65 -7.27
N PHE A 516 -6.57 16.76 -7.11
CA PHE A 516 -7.35 17.42 -8.14
C PHE A 516 -6.85 18.85 -8.37
N PRO A 517 -5.67 19.01 -8.98
CA PRO A 517 -5.09 20.32 -9.21
C PRO A 517 -6.00 21.18 -10.10
N LYS A 518 -6.00 22.49 -9.83
CA LYS A 518 -6.69 23.48 -10.64
C LYS A 518 -5.96 23.68 -11.95
N LEU A 519 -6.67 23.52 -13.06
CA LEU A 519 -6.15 23.63 -14.42
C LEU A 519 -6.43 25.00 -15.03
N LEU A 520 -7.51 25.65 -14.57
CA LEU A 520 -7.94 26.96 -15.03
C LEU A 520 -8.77 27.66 -13.96
N SER A 521 -8.61 28.97 -13.84
CA SER A 521 -9.53 29.88 -13.16
C SER A 521 -9.82 31.05 -14.06
N HIS A 522 -11.11 31.32 -14.35
CA HIS A 522 -11.59 32.45 -15.10
C HIS A 522 -12.57 33.28 -14.27
N ARG A 523 -12.44 34.59 -14.34
CA ARG A 523 -13.34 35.55 -13.70
C ARG A 523 -13.69 36.67 -14.64
N ASP A 524 -14.99 36.99 -14.73
CA ASP A 524 -15.52 38.14 -15.46
C ASP A 524 -16.63 38.78 -14.62
N GLY A 525 -16.27 39.86 -13.91
CA GLY A 525 -17.08 40.41 -12.83
C GLY A 525 -17.33 39.40 -11.73
N ASP A 526 -18.61 39.13 -11.45
CA ASP A 526 -19.02 38.12 -10.46
C ASP A 526 -19.06 36.69 -11.01
N ALA A 527 -19.05 36.53 -12.34
CA ALA A 527 -19.07 35.23 -12.99
C ALA A 527 -17.72 34.52 -12.83
N ARG A 528 -17.76 33.26 -12.34
CA ARG A 528 -16.57 32.47 -12.05
C ARG A 528 -16.67 31.11 -12.71
N LEU A 529 -15.55 30.68 -13.33
CA LEU A 529 -15.34 29.32 -13.81
C LEU A 529 -14.03 28.79 -13.21
N GLU A 530 -14.09 27.63 -12.64
CA GLU A 530 -12.92 26.84 -12.21
C GLU A 530 -12.93 25.51 -12.94
N VAL A 531 -11.77 25.08 -13.43
CA VAL A 531 -11.57 23.78 -14.06
C VAL A 531 -10.55 23.00 -13.25
N ARG A 532 -10.89 21.76 -12.89
CA ARG A 532 -10.00 20.85 -12.18
C ARG A 532 -9.82 19.54 -12.93
N ARG A 533 -8.70 18.88 -12.69
CA ARG A 533 -8.57 17.44 -12.99
C ARG A 533 -9.65 16.67 -12.25
N ALA A 534 -10.16 15.61 -12.86
CA ALA A 534 -11.11 14.69 -12.27
C ALA A 534 -10.65 13.24 -12.48
N HIS A 535 -11.24 12.29 -11.75
CA HIS A 535 -11.02 10.87 -12.00
C HIS A 535 -11.66 10.40 -13.30
N GLU A 536 -11.06 9.40 -13.91
CA GLU A 536 -11.65 8.69 -15.04
C GLU A 536 -11.51 7.18 -14.85
N ASN A 537 -12.53 6.44 -15.22
CA ASN A 537 -12.49 4.99 -15.27
C ASN A 537 -11.69 4.54 -16.49
N TRP A 538 -10.66 3.73 -16.26
CA TRP A 538 -9.88 3.12 -17.32
C TRP A 538 -10.27 1.66 -17.49
N PRO A 539 -11.02 1.31 -18.57
CA PRO A 539 -11.50 -0.04 -18.78
C PRO A 539 -10.38 -1.06 -18.87
N LEU A 540 -10.60 -2.24 -18.32
CA LEU A 540 -9.70 -3.38 -18.46
C LEU A 540 -9.76 -3.90 -19.89
N LEU A 541 -8.60 -4.05 -20.53
CA LEU A 541 -8.46 -4.66 -21.86
C LEU A 541 -8.09 -6.13 -21.76
N CYS A 542 -7.09 -6.44 -20.92
CA CYS A 542 -6.69 -7.82 -20.63
C CYS A 542 -5.84 -7.92 -19.37
N GLU A 543 -5.72 -9.12 -18.85
CA GLU A 543 -4.71 -9.51 -17.87
C GLU A 543 -3.75 -10.51 -18.50
N THR A 544 -2.45 -10.34 -18.27
CA THR A 544 -1.43 -11.28 -18.70
C THR A 544 -0.57 -11.69 -17.53
N PRO A 545 -0.17 -12.98 -17.46
CA PRO A 545 0.86 -13.38 -16.52
C PRO A 545 2.15 -12.62 -16.82
N VAL A 546 2.82 -12.14 -15.79
CA VAL A 546 4.18 -11.62 -15.88
C VAL A 546 5.13 -12.56 -15.15
N GLU A 547 6.40 -12.45 -15.48
CA GLU A 547 7.46 -13.20 -14.80
C GLU A 547 7.33 -13.01 -13.28
N GLY A 548 7.34 -14.10 -12.53
CA GLY A 548 7.16 -14.08 -11.08
C GLY A 548 5.72 -14.26 -10.58
N GLY A 549 4.81 -14.79 -11.42
CA GLY A 549 3.47 -15.22 -10.99
C GLY A 549 2.47 -14.12 -10.67
N SER A 550 2.85 -12.86 -10.83
CA SER A 550 1.92 -11.72 -10.79
C SER A 550 1.21 -11.56 -12.14
N THR A 551 0.07 -10.88 -12.15
CA THR A 551 -0.61 -10.51 -13.38
C THR A 551 -0.47 -9.01 -13.62
N SER A 552 -0.14 -8.61 -14.86
CA SER A 552 -0.25 -7.23 -15.30
C SER A 552 -1.61 -6.98 -15.94
N ARG A 553 -2.22 -5.86 -15.59
CA ARG A 553 -3.44 -5.38 -16.22
C ARG A 553 -3.11 -4.34 -17.27
N PHE A 554 -3.61 -4.56 -18.47
CA PHE A 554 -3.61 -3.56 -19.53
C PHE A 554 -4.96 -2.87 -19.53
N VAL A 555 -4.93 -1.56 -19.37
CA VAL A 555 -6.12 -0.71 -19.26
C VAL A 555 -6.11 0.35 -20.36
N ASP A 556 -7.29 0.75 -20.82
CA ASP A 556 -7.43 1.86 -21.75
C ASP A 556 -7.28 3.19 -21.01
N THR A 557 -6.11 3.80 -21.14
CA THR A 557 -5.80 5.12 -20.56
C THR A 557 -6.07 6.29 -21.51
N SER A 558 -6.76 6.06 -22.63
CA SER A 558 -6.97 7.07 -23.65
C SER A 558 -7.92 8.20 -23.24
N MET A 559 -8.83 7.92 -22.31
CA MET A 559 -9.82 8.87 -21.82
C MET A 559 -9.37 9.58 -20.55
N HIS A 560 -9.64 10.88 -20.49
CA HIS A 560 -9.44 11.71 -19.31
C HIS A 560 -10.72 12.49 -19.01
N ARG A 561 -10.81 13.01 -17.78
CA ARG A 561 -11.94 13.82 -17.33
C ARG A 561 -11.45 15.08 -16.64
N ILE A 562 -12.19 16.17 -16.85
CA ILE A 562 -12.10 17.40 -16.07
C ILE A 562 -13.45 17.72 -15.45
N GLU A 563 -13.42 18.36 -14.30
CA GLU A 563 -14.56 19.00 -13.66
C GLU A 563 -14.54 20.48 -14.02
N LEU A 564 -15.70 21.00 -14.42
CA LEU A 564 -15.92 22.42 -14.64
C LEU A 564 -16.97 22.89 -13.63
N ARG A 565 -16.59 23.85 -12.79
CA ARG A 565 -17.44 24.42 -11.75
C ARG A 565 -17.68 25.89 -12.02
N VAL A 566 -18.95 26.29 -12.00
CA VAL A 566 -19.35 27.69 -12.18
C VAL A 566 -20.31 28.12 -11.08
N ASN A 567 -20.40 29.44 -10.88
CA ASN A 567 -21.36 30.02 -9.92
C ASN A 567 -22.67 30.47 -10.61
N ASP A 568 -23.67 30.90 -9.82
CA ASP A 568 -24.97 31.37 -10.32
C ASP A 568 -24.81 32.52 -11.33
N ALA A 569 -23.90 33.48 -11.11
CA ALA A 569 -23.65 34.59 -11.99
C ALA A 569 -23.13 34.14 -13.36
N PHE A 570 -22.28 33.10 -13.42
CA PHE A 570 -21.82 32.53 -14.68
C PHE A 570 -22.97 31.79 -15.38
N ALA A 571 -23.65 30.88 -14.66
CA ALA A 571 -24.71 30.06 -15.23
C ALA A 571 -25.87 30.85 -15.80
N GLY A 572 -26.17 32.03 -15.22
CA GLY A 572 -27.25 32.92 -15.67
C GLY A 572 -26.89 33.84 -16.83
N SER A 573 -25.61 34.07 -17.13
CA SER A 573 -25.22 35.14 -18.09
C SER A 573 -24.06 34.78 -19.01
N ARG A 574 -23.46 33.63 -18.86
CA ARG A 574 -22.32 33.13 -19.65
C ARG A 574 -22.60 31.76 -20.19
N HIS A 575 -21.91 31.39 -21.27
CA HIS A 575 -21.91 30.02 -21.81
C HIS A 575 -20.48 29.56 -22.01
N LEU A 576 -20.28 28.25 -21.85
CA LEU A 576 -19.01 27.59 -22.14
C LEU A 576 -19.18 26.71 -23.38
N PHE A 577 -18.27 26.85 -24.32
CA PHE A 577 -18.18 25.99 -25.49
C PHE A 577 -16.89 25.17 -25.44
N VAL A 578 -17.01 23.91 -25.84
CA VAL A 578 -15.88 22.96 -25.94
C VAL A 578 -15.88 22.47 -27.41
N HIS A 579 -14.80 22.70 -28.13
CA HIS A 579 -14.76 22.39 -29.57
C HIS A 579 -15.99 22.87 -30.34
N GLY A 580 -16.47 24.10 -30.02
CA GLY A 580 -17.65 24.69 -30.64
C GLY A 580 -19.00 24.11 -30.19
N ARG A 581 -19.03 23.22 -29.20
CA ARG A 581 -20.26 22.66 -28.64
C ARG A 581 -20.53 23.28 -27.27
N ARG A 582 -21.77 23.69 -27.03
CA ARG A 582 -22.20 24.25 -25.74
C ARG A 582 -22.22 23.17 -24.68
N LEU A 583 -21.55 23.40 -23.55
CA LEU A 583 -21.60 22.55 -22.37
C LEU A 583 -22.72 22.97 -21.44
N GLY A 584 -23.57 22.02 -21.05
CA GLY A 584 -24.61 22.19 -20.03
C GLY A 584 -24.03 22.04 -18.62
N PHE A 585 -24.57 22.84 -17.69
CA PHE A 585 -24.23 22.73 -16.26
C PHE A 585 -25.46 22.32 -15.45
N THR A 586 -25.26 21.54 -14.41
CA THR A 586 -26.32 21.12 -13.47
C THR A 586 -26.06 21.75 -12.10
N LYS A 587 -27.09 22.40 -11.53
CA LYS A 587 -27.02 22.97 -10.17
C LYS A 587 -27.01 21.83 -9.14
N ILE A 588 -26.02 21.81 -8.27
CA ILE A 588 -25.86 20.78 -7.22
C ILE A 588 -25.98 21.38 -5.80
N ALA A 589 -25.74 22.66 -5.66
CA ALA A 589 -25.86 23.38 -4.39
C ALA A 589 -26.10 24.89 -4.66
N PRO A 590 -26.47 25.70 -3.67
CA PRO A 590 -26.49 27.15 -3.80
C PRO A 590 -25.17 27.69 -4.34
N ASP A 591 -25.20 28.51 -5.37
CA ASP A 591 -24.06 29.11 -6.09
C ASP A 591 -23.04 28.09 -6.66
N VAL A 592 -23.44 26.81 -6.83
CA VAL A 592 -22.56 25.76 -7.39
C VAL A 592 -23.25 24.98 -8.49
N TRP A 593 -22.70 25.10 -9.69
CA TRP A 593 -23.11 24.33 -10.88
C TRP A 593 -21.92 23.54 -11.37
N LEU A 594 -22.13 22.29 -11.75
CA LEU A 594 -21.09 21.39 -12.23
C LEU A 594 -21.37 20.82 -13.61
N ALA A 595 -20.30 20.56 -14.33
CA ALA A 595 -20.25 19.65 -15.46
C ALA A 595 -18.94 18.84 -15.41
N GLY A 596 -19.03 17.53 -15.59
CA GLY A 596 -17.89 16.69 -15.94
C GLY A 596 -17.71 16.68 -17.46
N LEU A 597 -16.49 16.64 -17.95
CA LEU A 597 -16.20 16.51 -19.38
C LEU A 597 -15.18 15.41 -19.61
N ARG A 598 -15.59 14.35 -20.29
CA ARG A 598 -14.71 13.29 -20.77
C ARG A 598 -14.20 13.61 -22.17
N TYR A 599 -12.91 13.45 -22.36
CA TYR A 599 -12.27 13.72 -23.65
C TYR A 599 -11.17 12.69 -23.91
N ARG A 600 -10.86 12.45 -25.19
CA ARG A 600 -9.79 11.56 -25.58
C ARG A 600 -8.46 12.30 -25.60
N ARG A 601 -7.52 11.87 -24.76
CA ARG A 601 -6.19 12.47 -24.67
C ARG A 601 -5.18 11.78 -25.58
N SER A 602 -5.30 10.46 -25.78
CA SER A 602 -4.35 9.69 -26.55
C SER A 602 -5.05 8.62 -27.40
N CYS A 603 -4.37 8.14 -28.44
CA CYS A 603 -4.75 6.97 -29.23
C CYS A 603 -3.66 5.88 -29.17
N LEU A 604 -2.80 5.92 -28.17
CA LEU A 604 -1.75 4.93 -28.00
C LEU A 604 -2.36 3.56 -27.66
N TYR A 605 -1.83 2.52 -28.30
CA TYR A 605 -2.22 1.15 -27.96
C TYR A 605 -1.64 0.76 -26.59
N PRO A 606 -2.39 0.02 -25.76
CA PRO A 606 -3.74 -0.48 -26.02
C PRO A 606 -4.83 0.58 -25.70
N CYS A 607 -5.81 0.70 -26.59
CA CYS A 607 -7.00 1.55 -26.33
C CYS A 607 -8.23 0.98 -27.05
N LEU A 608 -9.41 1.27 -26.50
CA LEU A 608 -10.69 1.01 -27.16
C LEU A 608 -10.95 2.10 -28.23
N HIS A 609 -11.53 1.68 -29.35
CA HIS A 609 -11.89 2.58 -30.44
C HIS A 609 -10.73 3.43 -30.98
N PRO A 610 -9.64 2.82 -31.48
CA PRO A 610 -8.46 3.55 -31.93
C PRO A 610 -8.74 4.52 -33.09
N GLY A 611 -9.82 4.31 -33.84
CA GLY A 611 -10.25 5.19 -34.93
C GLY A 611 -10.89 6.53 -34.49
N ILE A 612 -11.20 6.73 -33.20
CA ILE A 612 -11.69 8.01 -32.70
C ILE A 612 -10.50 8.95 -32.51
N PRO A 613 -10.55 10.18 -33.09
CA PRO A 613 -9.43 11.12 -33.00
C PRO A 613 -9.19 11.63 -31.57
N ILE A 614 -7.97 12.09 -31.31
CA ILE A 614 -7.62 12.79 -30.08
C ILE A 614 -8.36 14.13 -30.03
N HIS A 615 -8.85 14.50 -28.84
CA HIS A 615 -9.53 15.77 -28.58
C HIS A 615 -8.57 16.89 -28.10
N LEU A 616 -7.28 16.70 -28.27
CA LEU A 616 -6.28 17.74 -27.99
C LEU A 616 -5.80 18.39 -29.28
N PRO A 617 -5.50 19.71 -29.28
CA PRO A 617 -5.66 20.64 -28.16
C PRO A 617 -7.13 20.79 -27.74
N LEU A 618 -7.39 20.86 -26.41
CA LEU A 618 -8.73 21.06 -25.88
C LEU A 618 -9.02 22.53 -25.72
N ASP A 619 -10.01 23.03 -26.49
CA ASP A 619 -10.38 24.44 -26.52
C ASP A 619 -11.64 24.70 -25.69
N LEU A 620 -11.54 25.64 -24.76
CA LEU A 620 -12.63 26.14 -23.93
C LEU A 620 -12.87 27.61 -24.31
N VAL A 621 -14.08 27.94 -24.74
CA VAL A 621 -14.45 29.31 -25.11
C VAL A 621 -15.57 29.80 -24.20
N VAL A 622 -15.31 30.87 -23.47
CA VAL A 622 -16.31 31.55 -22.64
C VAL A 622 -16.97 32.66 -23.49
N THR A 623 -18.30 32.64 -23.49
CA THR A 623 -19.10 33.64 -24.24
C THR A 623 -20.07 34.36 -23.32
N LYS A 624 -20.51 35.54 -23.76
CA LYS A 624 -21.47 36.41 -23.05
C LYS A 624 -22.71 36.69 -23.92
N GLY A 625 -23.86 36.75 -23.24
CA GLY A 625 -25.13 37.19 -23.87
C GLY A 625 -25.77 36.16 -24.80
N ALA A 626 -26.97 36.50 -25.33
CA ALA A 626 -27.77 35.62 -26.16
C ALA A 626 -27.14 35.31 -27.53
N VAL A 627 -26.28 36.20 -28.03
CA VAL A 627 -25.56 36.05 -29.30
C VAL A 627 -24.27 35.26 -29.16
N ALA A 628 -23.93 34.81 -27.94
CA ALA A 628 -22.73 34.05 -27.61
C ALA A 628 -21.42 34.78 -28.05
N GLU A 629 -21.29 36.04 -27.69
CA GLU A 629 -20.08 36.83 -27.96
C GLU A 629 -18.90 36.27 -27.15
N PRO A 630 -17.77 35.92 -27.77
CA PRO A 630 -16.60 35.43 -27.10
C PRO A 630 -15.93 36.50 -26.26
N ILE A 631 -15.58 36.14 -25.03
CA ILE A 631 -14.87 37.00 -24.09
C ILE A 631 -13.54 36.44 -23.63
N ALA A 632 -13.35 35.11 -23.74
CA ALA A 632 -12.10 34.46 -23.44
C ALA A 632 -12.02 33.07 -24.12
N MET A 633 -10.81 32.73 -24.55
CA MET A 633 -10.50 31.37 -25.01
C MET A 633 -9.31 30.79 -24.23
N TYR A 634 -9.40 29.53 -23.93
CA TYR A 634 -8.36 28.77 -23.23
C TYR A 634 -8.08 27.48 -23.98
N ARG A 635 -6.80 27.14 -24.07
CA ARG A 635 -6.32 25.94 -24.75
C ARG A 635 -5.41 25.10 -23.87
N MET A 636 -5.63 23.81 -23.87
CA MET A 636 -4.75 22.81 -23.27
C MET A 636 -4.12 21.98 -24.39
N GLU A 637 -2.80 22.03 -24.50
CA GLU A 637 -2.02 21.28 -25.46
C GLU A 637 -1.78 19.84 -24.99
N PHE A 638 -1.26 18.98 -25.87
CA PHE A 638 -1.09 17.54 -25.65
C PHE A 638 -0.31 17.20 -24.37
N ASN A 639 0.80 17.86 -24.10
CA ASN A 639 1.63 17.62 -22.90
C ASN A 639 1.47 18.68 -21.81
N ALA A 640 0.39 19.48 -21.89
CA ALA A 640 0.14 20.50 -20.90
C ALA A 640 -0.61 19.92 -19.68
N THR A 641 -0.29 20.46 -18.51
CA THR A 641 -0.96 20.18 -17.24
C THR A 641 -1.90 21.31 -16.80
N SER A 642 -2.11 22.32 -17.66
CA SER A 642 -3.00 23.44 -17.40
C SER A 642 -3.45 24.09 -18.72
N PHE A 643 -4.52 24.89 -18.65
CA PHE A 643 -4.97 25.71 -19.77
C PHE A 643 -4.20 27.02 -19.79
N ARG A 644 -3.84 27.47 -21.00
CA ARG A 644 -3.34 28.82 -21.25
C ARG A 644 -4.41 29.65 -21.95
N ARG A 645 -4.47 30.94 -21.67
CA ARG A 645 -5.30 31.88 -22.44
C ARG A 645 -4.71 32.02 -23.82
N VAL A 646 -5.59 32.06 -24.84
CA VAL A 646 -5.22 32.24 -26.24
C VAL A 646 -5.82 33.58 -26.68
N ASP A 647 -5.00 34.41 -27.34
CA ASP A 647 -5.44 35.65 -27.94
C ASP A 647 -5.98 35.33 -29.35
N ASP A 648 -7.09 35.96 -29.74
CA ASP A 648 -7.78 35.87 -31.02
C ASP A 648 -8.12 34.47 -31.54
N SER A 649 -9.38 34.11 -31.45
CA SER A 649 -9.87 32.92 -32.09
C SER A 649 -11.15 33.14 -32.86
N VAL A 650 -11.15 32.62 -34.07
CA VAL A 650 -12.37 32.40 -34.83
C VAL A 650 -13.14 31.28 -34.14
N ILE A 651 -14.21 31.60 -33.42
CA ILE A 651 -15.07 30.58 -32.81
C ILE A 651 -15.77 29.83 -33.94
N PRO A 652 -15.69 28.52 -33.98
CA PRO A 652 -16.53 27.74 -34.87
C PRO A 652 -18.01 27.99 -34.49
N ARG A 653 -18.77 28.58 -35.37
CA ARG A 653 -20.23 28.80 -35.22
C ARG A 653 -20.96 27.46 -35.35
N ARG A 654 -20.91 26.61 -34.32
CA ARG A 654 -21.70 25.38 -34.26
C ARG A 654 -22.62 25.41 -33.05
N SER A 655 -23.92 25.27 -33.29
CA SER A 655 -24.98 25.34 -32.27
C SER A 655 -25.29 24.01 -31.57
N LYS A 656 -24.49 22.96 -31.78
CA LYS A 656 -24.73 21.67 -31.14
C LYS A 656 -24.24 21.70 -29.68
N SER A 657 -25.03 21.11 -28.76
CA SER A 657 -24.65 20.94 -27.38
C SER A 657 -23.82 19.67 -27.21
N CYS A 658 -22.95 19.65 -26.22
CA CYS A 658 -22.33 18.40 -25.70
C CYS A 658 -23.43 17.47 -25.26
N ARG A 659 -23.22 16.15 -25.43
CA ARG A 659 -24.18 15.14 -24.99
C ARG A 659 -23.76 14.58 -23.62
N PRO A 660 -24.67 14.56 -22.63
CA PRO A 660 -24.40 13.85 -21.39
C PRO A 660 -24.32 12.34 -21.66
N ILE A 661 -23.61 11.62 -20.82
CA ILE A 661 -23.45 10.14 -20.92
C ILE A 661 -24.80 9.43 -20.87
N PHE A 662 -25.69 9.89 -19.97
CA PHE A 662 -27.08 9.45 -19.88
C PHE A 662 -27.96 10.60 -19.40
N LYS A 663 -29.27 10.45 -19.50
CA LYS A 663 -30.22 11.50 -19.08
C LYS A 663 -30.07 11.80 -17.58
N GLY A 664 -29.81 13.05 -17.25
CA GLY A 664 -29.58 13.50 -15.87
C GLY A 664 -28.13 13.36 -15.38
N ALA A 665 -27.23 12.85 -16.22
CA ALA A 665 -25.81 12.78 -15.88
C ALA A 665 -25.18 14.19 -15.76
N LEU A 666 -24.22 14.30 -14.84
CA LEU A 666 -23.36 15.48 -14.71
C LEU A 666 -22.25 15.50 -15.76
N THR A 667 -21.84 14.33 -16.24
CA THR A 667 -20.71 14.16 -17.13
C THR A 667 -21.15 14.05 -18.59
N HIS A 668 -20.51 14.85 -19.43
CA HIS A 668 -20.64 14.87 -20.89
C HIS A 668 -19.43 14.16 -21.52
N ASP A 669 -19.68 13.43 -22.62
CA ASP A 669 -18.65 12.71 -23.36
C ASP A 669 -18.49 13.33 -24.75
N LEU A 670 -17.30 13.88 -25.07
CA LEU A 670 -17.01 14.42 -26.39
C LEU A 670 -16.98 13.36 -27.51
N ARG A 671 -16.90 12.09 -27.17
CA ARG A 671 -16.93 10.98 -28.13
C ARG A 671 -18.34 10.65 -28.65
N LEU A 672 -19.34 11.04 -27.91
CA LEU A 672 -20.75 10.81 -28.28
C LEU A 672 -21.19 11.91 -29.27
N GLU A 673 -21.05 11.65 -30.56
CA GLU A 673 -21.41 12.58 -31.65
C GLU A 673 -22.85 12.42 -32.16
#